data_7adb96aa0be25dba5cc7923a45f23a12
#
_entry.id   7adb96aa0be25dba5cc7923a45f23a12
#
_cell.length_a   1.000
_cell.length_b   1.000
_cell.length_c   1.000
_cell.angle_alpha   90.00
_cell.angle_beta   90.00
_cell.angle_gamma   90.00
#
_symmetry.space_group_name_H-M   'P 1'
#
loop_
_entity.id
_entity.type
_entity.pdbx_description
1 polymer ?
#
loop_
_entity_poly.entity_id
_entity_poly.type
_entity_poly.pdbx_seq_one_letter_code
_entity_poly.pdbx_strand_id
1 'polypeptide(L)'
;MLKQKNMKRGAAGLFFFFGLLFFVLLIRFIYIQATGVAGGEVLASKLDKKYEREQVLEAKRGNILDTNGEVIAEDTSSFTLIAILSEKEKEHVKNPKETAKQLAKFIEMDESDIYERLTKKGLFQVEFGKAGRDLTHETKQKIEELEMPGITFQKKNRRFYPNGVFASHLIGYVEQDEKTGDTVGKFGIERYMNDDLLEKNGKITFDSDSWGMLLPDSQEKVTAPQNGKNVTLTIDKKVQTVLEDALTKVEEKYKPSQIIAIVSNPKTGEIIAMGQRPSFHPVTKEGLTDTWRNLAIEESFEPGSTMKVFTLAAAVEEGVFNPNATYVSGSYNVPGSKSPRDHSGIPAGQTMTFLEGVQRSSNVAFSTLAMDKIGADTFREYLTKFGFDNKTGIDLPNEIIGKIQYKYKIEKVTTAFGQGSTITPIQQIQAASAIANNGKMMRPYVIKSISNQDNGKVLKTTKPKVVGQPISAKSAKEVRDYLETVVTAKKGTGKPYALEGYDVAGKTGTAEIAGADGRYMVGRNNYVFSFLGMAPADDPQLVMYVAVKQPDLGTSYVGADPVSEIFKPVMQNSLQYLNIEPTNIEKQTVTELEDFTNQSLQTATKKLKQLGYEVVTIGDGSKVIDQAPKAGSTLLSGEKIIFRTEGKMKAPNMQDWSLRDVMKVANISGVQLNTAGTGYVTKQNMKAGKTMKEGDYLIVELTKPNEIVENKEPDKEEVHD
;
A
#
# COMPACT_ATOMS: atom_id res chain seq x y z
N MET A 1 39.68 17.32 -94.53
CA MET A 1 39.43 18.58 -93.79
C MET A 1 38.06 18.64 -93.04
N LEU A 2 37.04 17.92 -93.46
CA LEU A 2 35.70 17.99 -92.85
C LEU A 2 35.60 17.30 -91.49
N LYS A 3 36.35 16.28 -91.16
CA LYS A 3 36.35 15.55 -89.90
C LYS A 3 36.91 16.42 -88.69
N GLN A 4 37.96 17.19 -88.95
CA GLN A 4 38.58 18.05 -87.93
C GLN A 4 37.69 19.25 -87.54
N LYS A 5 36.87 19.80 -88.46
CA LYS A 5 35.98 20.91 -88.23
C LYS A 5 34.79 20.54 -87.35
N ASN A 6 34.28 19.31 -87.48
CA ASN A 6 33.21 18.78 -86.67
C ASN A 6 33.67 18.44 -85.25
N MET A 7 34.90 17.96 -85.08
CA MET A 7 35.52 17.69 -83.78
C MET A 7 35.76 18.98 -82.97
N LYS A 8 36.19 20.08 -83.62
CA LYS A 8 36.34 21.38 -82.99
C LYS A 8 34.99 22.01 -82.60
N ARG A 9 33.94 21.78 -83.43
CA ARG A 9 32.58 22.24 -83.02
C ARG A 9 31.98 21.42 -81.92
N GLY A 10 32.19 20.12 -81.83
CA GLY A 10 31.81 19.26 -80.71
C GLY A 10 32.54 19.58 -79.45
N ALA A 11 33.87 19.83 -79.50
CA ALA A 11 34.64 20.27 -78.36
C ALA A 11 34.20 21.67 -77.84
N ALA A 12 33.91 22.63 -78.74
CA ALA A 12 33.38 23.90 -78.40
C ALA A 12 31.97 23.80 -77.72
N GLY A 13 31.09 22.92 -78.29
CA GLY A 13 29.78 22.68 -77.65
C GLY A 13 29.88 22.04 -76.27
N LEU A 14 30.81 21.12 -76.06
CA LEU A 14 31.08 20.53 -74.77
C LEU A 14 31.65 21.56 -73.80
N PHE A 15 32.55 22.42 -74.23
CA PHE A 15 33.09 23.52 -73.41
C PHE A 15 32.01 24.49 -72.95
N PHE A 16 31.11 24.91 -73.85
CA PHE A 16 29.98 25.75 -73.49
C PHE A 16 29.00 25.01 -72.55
N PHE A 17 28.73 23.75 -72.75
CA PHE A 17 27.88 22.97 -71.88
C PHE A 17 28.46 22.85 -70.44
N PHE A 18 29.74 22.54 -70.32
CA PHE A 18 30.39 22.52 -68.98
C PHE A 18 30.53 23.89 -68.36
N GLY A 19 30.78 24.92 -69.18
CA GLY A 19 30.76 26.31 -68.73
C GLY A 19 29.40 26.72 -68.16
N LEU A 20 28.32 26.36 -68.88
CA LEU A 20 26.95 26.62 -68.38
C LEU A 20 26.68 25.87 -67.06
N LEU A 21 27.04 24.60 -66.97
CA LEU A 21 26.92 23.83 -65.73
C LEU A 21 27.70 24.46 -64.58
N PHE A 22 28.92 24.91 -64.89
CA PHE A 22 29.75 25.62 -63.87
C PHE A 22 29.10 26.91 -63.39
N PHE A 23 28.52 27.70 -64.29
CA PHE A 23 27.80 28.93 -63.96
C PHE A 23 26.53 28.67 -63.15
N VAL A 24 25.80 27.60 -63.48
CA VAL A 24 24.62 27.18 -62.70
C VAL A 24 25.05 26.76 -61.28
N LEU A 25 26.12 26.03 -61.12
CA LEU A 25 26.68 25.68 -59.83
C LEU A 25 27.15 26.91 -59.05
N LEU A 26 27.83 27.82 -59.71
CA LEU A 26 28.33 29.05 -59.07
C LEU A 26 27.18 29.96 -58.60
N ILE A 27 26.14 30.13 -59.42
CA ILE A 27 24.94 30.87 -59.03
C ILE A 27 24.26 30.16 -57.82
N ARG A 28 24.19 28.84 -57.86
CA ARG A 28 23.61 28.08 -56.74
C ARG A 28 24.46 28.20 -55.46
N PHE A 29 25.77 28.22 -55.53
CA PHE A 29 26.65 28.47 -54.38
C PHE A 29 26.47 29.89 -53.81
N ILE A 30 26.40 30.91 -54.69
CA ILE A 30 26.17 32.28 -54.27
C ILE A 30 24.77 32.40 -53.62
N TYR A 31 23.77 31.74 -54.18
CA TYR A 31 22.42 31.71 -53.63
C TYR A 31 22.40 31.08 -52.24
N ILE A 32 23.04 29.92 -52.04
CA ILE A 32 23.15 29.22 -50.76
C ILE A 32 23.92 30.10 -49.75
N GLN A 33 24.99 30.75 -50.17
CA GLN A 33 25.82 31.62 -49.31
C GLN A 33 25.07 32.89 -48.90
N ALA A 34 24.27 33.46 -49.80
CA ALA A 34 23.49 34.66 -49.50
C ALA A 34 22.22 34.40 -48.66
N THR A 35 21.55 33.24 -48.87
CA THR A 35 20.28 32.95 -48.23
C THR A 35 20.43 31.99 -47.02
N GLY A 36 21.55 31.25 -46.96
CA GLY A 36 21.74 30.21 -45.96
C GLY A 36 20.78 28.99 -46.12
N VAL A 37 20.07 28.87 -47.30
CA VAL A 37 19.06 27.86 -47.52
C VAL A 37 19.50 26.92 -48.64
N ALA A 38 19.51 25.62 -48.37
CA ALA A 38 19.76 24.58 -49.37
C ALA A 38 18.65 23.51 -49.29
N GLY A 39 18.06 23.19 -50.46
CA GLY A 39 17.03 22.14 -50.54
C GLY A 39 15.73 22.46 -49.77
N GLY A 40 15.44 23.76 -49.52
CA GLY A 40 14.26 24.24 -48.77
C GLY A 40 14.47 24.30 -47.22
N GLU A 41 15.66 23.95 -46.75
CA GLU A 41 16.00 24.00 -45.31
C GLU A 41 17.09 25.03 -45.02
N VAL A 42 16.98 25.71 -43.87
CA VAL A 42 17.99 26.67 -43.37
C VAL A 42 19.21 25.86 -42.87
N LEU A 43 20.38 26.05 -43.49
CA LEU A 43 21.60 25.26 -43.22
C LEU A 43 22.07 25.43 -41.75
N ALA A 44 21.93 26.64 -41.19
CA ALA A 44 22.27 26.90 -39.79
C ALA A 44 21.44 26.01 -38.85
N SER A 45 20.10 25.96 -39.03
CA SER A 45 19.25 25.12 -38.19
C SER A 45 19.47 23.60 -38.35
N LYS A 46 19.98 23.19 -39.53
CA LYS A 46 20.35 21.79 -39.79
C LYS A 46 21.73 21.43 -39.20
N LEU A 47 22.62 22.38 -39.11
CA LEU A 47 23.90 22.25 -38.40
C LEU A 47 23.67 22.21 -36.89
N ASP A 48 22.88 23.14 -36.36
CA ASP A 48 22.54 23.17 -34.93
C ASP A 48 21.95 21.81 -34.50
N LYS A 49 20.93 21.31 -35.20
CA LYS A 49 20.34 19.97 -34.93
C LYS A 49 21.33 18.79 -35.07
N LYS A 50 22.38 18.93 -35.86
CA LYS A 50 23.37 17.87 -36.08
C LYS A 50 24.42 17.80 -34.97
N TYR A 51 24.74 18.95 -34.38
CA TYR A 51 25.78 19.05 -33.36
C TYR A 51 25.21 19.22 -31.95
N GLU A 52 23.94 19.64 -31.82
CA GLU A 52 23.25 19.76 -30.54
C GLU A 52 23.03 18.36 -29.93
N ARG A 53 23.50 18.18 -28.73
CA ARG A 53 23.28 16.98 -27.91
C ARG A 53 22.47 17.38 -26.68
N GLU A 54 21.54 16.52 -26.34
CA GLU A 54 20.76 16.66 -25.12
C GLU A 54 21.14 15.51 -24.18
N GLN A 55 21.53 15.88 -22.95
CA GLN A 55 21.69 14.93 -21.84
C GLN A 55 20.57 15.19 -20.85
N VAL A 56 19.79 14.16 -20.54
CA VAL A 56 18.71 14.23 -19.57
C VAL A 56 19.31 14.29 -18.14
N LEU A 57 18.87 15.28 -17.37
CA LEU A 57 19.09 15.34 -15.94
C LEU A 57 17.87 14.74 -15.24
N GLU A 58 17.98 13.53 -14.74
CA GLU A 58 16.87 12.83 -14.11
C GLU A 58 16.43 13.54 -12.82
N ALA A 59 15.13 13.79 -12.74
CA ALA A 59 14.45 14.19 -11.51
C ALA A 59 13.90 12.93 -10.80
N LYS A 60 13.52 13.07 -9.54
CA LYS A 60 12.92 12.00 -8.73
C LYS A 60 11.44 12.25 -8.53
N ARG A 61 10.63 11.21 -8.66
CA ARG A 61 9.22 11.23 -8.26
C ARG A 61 9.13 11.50 -6.76
N GLY A 62 8.11 12.24 -6.34
CA GLY A 62 7.88 12.54 -4.92
C GLY A 62 7.70 11.28 -4.09
N ASN A 63 8.20 11.28 -2.87
CA ASN A 63 8.06 10.17 -1.94
C ASN A 63 6.64 10.14 -1.36
N ILE A 64 6.13 8.94 -1.10
CA ILE A 64 4.97 8.72 -0.23
C ILE A 64 5.51 8.31 1.13
N LEU A 65 5.15 9.08 2.15
CA LEU A 65 5.63 8.93 3.52
C LEU A 65 4.49 8.57 4.47
N ASP A 66 4.80 7.86 5.52
CA ASP A 66 3.88 7.62 6.64
C ASP A 66 3.72 8.88 7.52
N THR A 67 2.90 8.80 8.56
CA THR A 67 2.61 9.93 9.46
C THR A 67 3.86 10.43 10.21
N ASN A 68 4.90 9.60 10.35
CA ASN A 68 6.16 9.86 11.04
C ASN A 68 7.29 10.27 10.08
N GLY A 69 7.02 10.32 8.76
CA GLY A 69 8.00 10.63 7.73
C GLY A 69 8.82 9.41 7.25
N GLU A 70 8.44 8.19 7.64
CA GLU A 70 9.05 6.98 7.12
C GLU A 70 8.57 6.67 5.69
N VAL A 71 9.47 6.16 4.87
CA VAL A 71 9.19 5.90 3.45
C VAL A 71 8.23 4.72 3.28
N ILE A 72 7.15 4.96 2.51
CA ILE A 72 6.22 3.95 2.00
C ILE A 72 6.50 3.66 0.52
N ALA A 73 6.77 4.71 -0.27
CA ALA A 73 7.19 4.59 -1.66
C ALA A 73 8.21 5.68 -2.01
N GLU A 74 9.28 5.30 -2.68
CA GLU A 74 10.34 6.20 -3.14
C GLU A 74 10.93 5.73 -4.47
N ASP A 75 11.73 6.58 -5.11
CA ASP A 75 12.50 6.18 -6.26
C ASP A 75 13.87 5.64 -5.86
N THR A 76 14.22 4.47 -6.38
CA THR A 76 15.56 3.87 -6.26
C THR A 76 16.22 3.74 -7.62
N SER A 77 17.54 3.59 -7.63
CA SER A 77 18.29 3.38 -8.87
C SER A 77 18.08 1.97 -9.40
N SER A 78 17.73 1.85 -10.67
CA SER A 78 17.72 0.62 -11.44
C SER A 78 18.61 0.75 -12.68
N PHE A 79 18.87 -0.35 -13.38
CA PHE A 79 19.77 -0.38 -14.51
C PHE A 79 19.11 -1.05 -15.71
N THR A 80 19.24 -0.41 -16.88
CA THR A 80 18.83 -0.99 -18.15
C THR A 80 20.07 -1.52 -18.87
N LEU A 81 20.04 -2.78 -19.22
CA LEU A 81 21.10 -3.45 -19.97
C LEU A 81 21.08 -3.01 -21.43
N ILE A 82 22.22 -2.58 -21.93
CA ILE A 82 22.44 -2.12 -23.31
C ILE A 82 23.60 -2.91 -23.91
N ALA A 83 23.43 -3.36 -25.15
CA ALA A 83 24.51 -3.94 -25.95
C ALA A 83 24.85 -3.03 -27.11
N ILE A 84 26.12 -2.60 -27.23
CA ILE A 84 26.67 -1.81 -28.34
C ILE A 84 27.02 -2.76 -29.46
N LEU A 85 26.41 -2.57 -30.64
CA LEU A 85 26.59 -3.42 -31.79
C LEU A 85 27.50 -2.80 -32.87
N SER A 86 27.69 -1.49 -32.83
CA SER A 86 28.46 -0.75 -33.83
C SER A 86 29.93 -1.09 -33.78
N GLU A 87 30.46 -1.71 -34.82
CA GLU A 87 31.90 -2.01 -34.99
C GLU A 87 32.80 -0.76 -35.04
N LYS A 88 32.20 0.44 -35.12
CA LYS A 88 32.95 1.70 -35.05
C LYS A 88 33.39 2.00 -33.62
N GLU A 89 32.71 1.42 -32.64
CA GLU A 89 33.05 1.57 -31.23
C GLU A 89 34.12 0.53 -30.85
N LYS A 90 35.10 0.99 -30.05
CA LYS A 90 36.17 0.12 -29.57
C LYS A 90 35.63 -1.02 -28.69
N GLU A 91 34.67 -0.69 -27.86
CA GLU A 91 33.95 -1.63 -26.99
C GLU A 91 32.58 -1.93 -27.60
N HIS A 92 32.50 -2.96 -28.46
CA HIS A 92 31.26 -3.50 -29.03
C HIS A 92 31.18 -5.00 -28.80
N VAL A 93 30.01 -5.59 -29.00
CA VAL A 93 29.82 -7.04 -28.86
C VAL A 93 30.58 -7.79 -29.91
N LYS A 94 31.70 -8.46 -29.51
CA LYS A 94 32.59 -9.21 -30.41
C LYS A 94 32.15 -10.66 -30.64
N ASN A 95 31.53 -11.29 -29.66
CA ASN A 95 31.07 -12.67 -29.72
C ASN A 95 29.58 -12.77 -29.29
N PRO A 96 28.63 -12.51 -30.21
CA PRO A 96 27.21 -12.50 -29.90
C PRO A 96 26.68 -13.81 -29.29
N LYS A 97 27.24 -14.96 -29.71
CA LYS A 97 26.79 -16.27 -29.22
C LYS A 97 27.17 -16.50 -27.76
N GLU A 98 28.42 -16.23 -27.41
CA GLU A 98 28.86 -16.36 -26.01
C GLU A 98 28.19 -15.31 -25.09
N THR A 99 28.09 -14.08 -25.59
CA THR A 99 27.40 -13.02 -24.87
C THR A 99 25.95 -13.40 -24.57
N ALA A 100 25.21 -13.95 -25.56
CA ALA A 100 23.84 -14.40 -25.39
C ALA A 100 23.72 -15.50 -24.31
N LYS A 101 24.59 -16.51 -24.41
CA LYS A 101 24.65 -17.61 -23.42
C LYS A 101 24.91 -17.15 -21.98
N GLN A 102 25.78 -16.15 -21.81
CA GLN A 102 26.07 -15.63 -20.51
C GLN A 102 24.93 -14.75 -19.95
N LEU A 103 24.38 -13.85 -20.79
CA LEU A 103 23.27 -12.96 -20.39
C LEU A 103 21.99 -13.74 -20.03
N ALA A 104 21.70 -14.85 -20.73
CA ALA A 104 20.53 -15.69 -20.43
C ALA A 104 20.53 -16.28 -19.01
N LYS A 105 21.66 -16.23 -18.29
CA LYS A 105 21.74 -16.65 -16.87
C LYS A 105 21.26 -15.58 -15.90
N PHE A 106 21.15 -14.33 -16.34
CA PHE A 106 20.90 -13.16 -15.48
C PHE A 106 19.64 -12.39 -15.85
N ILE A 107 19.12 -12.56 -17.08
CA ILE A 107 17.89 -11.91 -17.53
C ILE A 107 16.89 -12.97 -17.98
N GLU A 108 15.60 -12.72 -17.79
CA GLU A 108 14.50 -13.62 -18.15
C GLU A 108 14.20 -13.56 -19.66
N MET A 109 15.16 -14.03 -20.47
CA MET A 109 15.06 -14.08 -21.93
C MET A 109 15.83 -15.28 -22.46
N ASP A 110 15.28 -15.98 -23.46
CA ASP A 110 15.93 -17.14 -24.08
C ASP A 110 17.21 -16.74 -24.80
N GLU A 111 18.22 -17.62 -24.75
CA GLU A 111 19.50 -17.40 -25.41
C GLU A 111 19.33 -17.06 -26.89
N SER A 112 18.37 -17.72 -27.58
CA SER A 112 18.06 -17.50 -29.01
C SER A 112 17.58 -16.05 -29.25
N ASP A 113 16.73 -15.51 -28.40
CA ASP A 113 16.16 -14.18 -28.54
C ASP A 113 17.19 -13.09 -28.24
N ILE A 114 18.05 -13.36 -27.26
CA ILE A 114 19.20 -12.49 -26.95
C ILE A 114 20.15 -12.48 -28.19
N TYR A 115 20.47 -13.65 -28.72
CA TYR A 115 21.35 -13.77 -29.89
C TYR A 115 20.79 -13.04 -31.12
N GLU A 116 19.48 -13.20 -31.41
CA GLU A 116 18.82 -12.46 -32.50
C GLU A 116 18.97 -10.95 -32.35
N ARG A 117 18.79 -10.41 -31.10
CA ARG A 117 18.98 -8.99 -30.86
C ARG A 117 20.41 -8.51 -31.02
N LEU A 118 21.38 -9.32 -30.58
CA LEU A 118 22.81 -9.00 -30.66
C LEU A 118 23.36 -9.05 -32.10
N THR A 119 22.65 -9.74 -33.01
CA THR A 119 23.05 -9.89 -34.42
C THR A 119 22.29 -8.98 -35.36
N LYS A 120 21.44 -8.09 -34.90
CA LYS A 120 20.72 -7.10 -35.73
C LYS A 120 21.68 -6.16 -36.41
N LYS A 121 21.62 -6.10 -37.74
CA LYS A 121 22.49 -5.23 -38.53
C LYS A 121 21.98 -3.80 -38.59
N GLY A 122 22.92 -2.85 -38.70
CA GLY A 122 22.62 -1.43 -38.90
C GLY A 122 22.16 -0.65 -37.66
N LEU A 123 22.14 -1.27 -36.50
CA LEU A 123 21.86 -0.61 -35.26
C LEU A 123 23.16 -0.25 -34.52
N PHE A 124 23.16 0.89 -33.87
CA PHE A 124 24.26 1.31 -33.00
C PHE A 124 24.27 0.48 -31.69
N GLN A 125 23.11 0.31 -31.08
CA GLN A 125 22.92 -0.43 -29.84
C GLN A 125 21.55 -1.11 -29.81
N VAL A 126 21.38 -2.06 -28.90
CA VAL A 126 20.08 -2.71 -28.60
C VAL A 126 19.83 -2.79 -27.09
N GLU A 127 18.56 -2.78 -26.72
CA GLU A 127 18.04 -3.10 -25.39
C GLU A 127 17.33 -4.46 -25.43
N PHE A 128 17.16 -5.08 -24.24
CA PHE A 128 16.56 -6.41 -24.09
C PHE A 128 15.09 -6.37 -23.63
N GLY A 129 14.39 -5.25 -23.84
CA GLY A 129 13.00 -5.09 -23.46
C GLY A 129 12.79 -5.20 -21.94
N LYS A 130 11.70 -5.84 -21.52
CA LYS A 130 11.40 -6.01 -20.08
C LYS A 130 12.48 -6.81 -19.35
N ALA A 131 13.05 -7.83 -19.98
CA ALA A 131 14.06 -8.68 -19.36
C ALA A 131 15.39 -7.97 -19.07
N GLY A 132 15.73 -6.95 -19.85
CA GLY A 132 16.95 -6.15 -19.65
C GLY A 132 16.72 -4.82 -18.90
N ARG A 133 15.50 -4.55 -18.46
CA ARG A 133 15.16 -3.33 -17.70
C ARG A 133 15.02 -3.64 -16.21
N ASP A 134 15.09 -2.60 -15.42
CA ASP A 134 14.88 -2.66 -13.96
C ASP A 134 15.82 -3.64 -13.24
N LEU A 135 17.02 -3.84 -13.77
CA LEU A 135 18.01 -4.72 -13.18
C LEU A 135 18.51 -4.12 -11.84
N THR A 136 18.70 -5.00 -10.87
CA THR A 136 19.26 -4.63 -9.57
C THR A 136 20.74 -4.31 -9.69
N HIS A 137 21.29 -3.61 -8.70
CA HIS A 137 22.73 -3.38 -8.61
C HIS A 137 23.54 -4.68 -8.56
N GLU A 138 23.01 -5.70 -7.88
CA GLU A 138 23.62 -7.03 -7.80
C GLU A 138 23.67 -7.72 -9.17
N THR A 139 22.57 -7.71 -9.92
CA THR A 139 22.53 -8.29 -11.28
C THR A 139 23.48 -7.54 -12.21
N LYS A 140 23.47 -6.19 -12.13
CA LYS A 140 24.43 -5.35 -12.86
C LYS A 140 25.87 -5.76 -12.55
N GLN A 141 26.23 -5.83 -11.26
CA GLN A 141 27.58 -6.19 -10.82
C GLN A 141 28.00 -7.57 -11.33
N LYS A 142 27.12 -8.58 -11.21
CA LYS A 142 27.40 -9.93 -11.72
C LYS A 142 27.64 -9.97 -13.22
N ILE A 143 26.93 -9.14 -13.99
CA ILE A 143 27.13 -9.04 -15.44
C ILE A 143 28.43 -8.27 -15.75
N GLU A 144 28.75 -7.21 -14.99
CA GLU A 144 30.00 -6.45 -15.15
C GLU A 144 31.24 -7.28 -14.83
N GLU A 145 31.16 -8.16 -13.81
CA GLU A 145 32.25 -9.10 -13.45
C GLU A 145 32.60 -10.09 -14.59
N LEU A 146 31.72 -10.25 -15.60
CA LEU A 146 32.01 -11.07 -16.78
C LEU A 146 32.84 -10.33 -17.83
N GLU A 147 33.10 -9.03 -17.67
CA GLU A 147 33.90 -8.17 -18.54
C GLU A 147 33.57 -8.36 -20.04
N MET A 148 32.28 -8.49 -20.37
CA MET A 148 31.83 -8.71 -21.76
C MET A 148 31.92 -7.43 -22.59
N PRO A 149 32.72 -7.42 -23.69
CA PRO A 149 32.86 -6.22 -24.51
C PRO A 149 31.52 -5.77 -25.08
N GLY A 150 31.25 -4.48 -25.08
CA GLY A 150 30.04 -3.87 -25.62
C GLY A 150 28.79 -3.99 -24.77
N ILE A 151 28.88 -4.60 -23.58
CA ILE A 151 27.79 -4.61 -22.60
C ILE A 151 27.96 -3.43 -21.65
N THR A 152 26.92 -2.64 -21.53
CA THR A 152 26.89 -1.45 -20.65
C THR A 152 25.52 -1.28 -20.02
N PHE A 153 25.42 -0.34 -19.07
CA PHE A 153 24.21 -0.10 -18.30
C PHE A 153 23.85 1.38 -18.31
N GLN A 154 22.57 1.65 -18.56
CA GLN A 154 21.99 2.96 -18.32
C GLN A 154 21.31 2.95 -16.94
N LYS A 155 21.73 3.87 -16.07
CA LYS A 155 21.05 4.08 -14.78
C LYS A 155 19.70 4.76 -15.04
N LYS A 156 18.63 4.27 -14.39
CA LYS A 156 17.28 4.87 -14.40
C LYS A 156 16.70 4.86 -12.99
N ASN A 157 15.78 5.77 -12.74
CA ASN A 157 14.98 5.73 -11.52
C ASN A 157 13.86 4.70 -11.67
N ARG A 158 13.62 3.92 -10.59
CA ARG A 158 12.53 2.96 -10.49
C ARG A 158 11.79 3.17 -9.19
N ARG A 159 10.46 3.14 -9.26
CA ARG A 159 9.61 3.19 -8.07
C ARG A 159 9.81 1.96 -7.20
N PHE A 160 10.08 2.18 -5.92
CA PHE A 160 10.35 1.15 -4.93
C PHE A 160 9.36 1.27 -3.76
N TYR A 161 8.84 0.11 -3.34
CA TYR A 161 7.90 -0.03 -2.23
C TYR A 161 8.54 -0.96 -1.20
N PRO A 162 9.27 -0.41 -0.21
CA PRO A 162 10.09 -1.20 0.71
C PRO A 162 9.30 -2.20 1.56
N ASN A 163 8.00 -2.00 1.69
CA ASN A 163 7.15 -2.81 2.55
C ASN A 163 6.39 -3.94 1.80
N GLY A 164 6.62 -4.12 0.49
CA GLY A 164 5.92 -5.11 -0.32
C GLY A 164 4.40 -4.90 -0.35
N VAL A 165 3.62 -5.91 0.01
CA VAL A 165 2.16 -5.80 0.16
C VAL A 165 1.85 -5.03 1.44
N PHE A 166 1.58 -3.75 1.29
CA PHE A 166 1.38 -2.81 2.39
C PHE A 166 0.38 -1.74 1.95
N ALA A 167 -0.83 -1.79 2.47
CA ALA A 167 -1.92 -0.90 2.08
C ALA A 167 -2.04 -0.74 0.55
N SER A 168 -1.83 -1.82 -0.22
CA SER A 168 -1.60 -1.74 -1.66
C SER A 168 -2.75 -1.07 -2.41
N HIS A 169 -4.00 -1.28 -1.98
CA HIS A 169 -5.17 -0.64 -2.57
C HIS A 169 -5.29 0.85 -2.23
N LEU A 170 -4.66 1.29 -1.14
CA LEU A 170 -4.56 2.71 -0.80
C LEU A 170 -3.39 3.37 -1.53
N ILE A 171 -2.18 2.78 -1.44
CA ILE A 171 -0.96 3.35 -2.01
C ILE A 171 -1.02 3.28 -3.54
N GLY A 172 -1.38 2.12 -4.09
CA GLY A 172 -1.41 1.90 -5.52
C GLY A 172 -0.06 1.50 -6.10
N TYR A 173 0.09 1.74 -7.41
CA TYR A 173 1.31 1.44 -8.16
C TYR A 173 1.48 2.39 -9.35
N VAL A 174 2.68 2.37 -9.92
CA VAL A 174 3.06 3.16 -11.10
C VAL A 174 3.37 2.25 -12.29
N GLU A 175 3.34 2.83 -13.48
CA GLU A 175 3.87 2.25 -14.72
C GLU A 175 4.64 3.31 -15.49
N GLN A 176 5.60 2.87 -16.31
CA GLN A 176 6.22 3.76 -17.27
C GLN A 176 5.30 3.96 -18.47
N ASP A 177 5.11 5.20 -18.88
CA ASP A 177 4.45 5.51 -20.15
C ASP A 177 5.35 5.08 -21.32
N GLU A 178 4.84 4.26 -22.22
CA GLU A 178 5.64 3.71 -23.33
C GLU A 178 6.12 4.76 -24.33
N LYS A 179 5.46 5.92 -24.39
CA LYS A 179 5.77 6.99 -25.36
C LYS A 179 6.74 8.02 -24.79
N THR A 180 6.53 8.42 -23.53
CA THR A 180 7.32 9.48 -22.89
C THR A 180 8.43 8.92 -22.00
N GLY A 181 8.29 7.68 -21.51
CA GLY A 181 9.19 7.08 -20.53
C GLY A 181 8.96 7.57 -19.10
N ASP A 182 7.99 8.45 -18.88
CA ASP A 182 7.68 9.02 -17.58
C ASP A 182 7.02 7.97 -16.66
N THR A 183 7.25 8.09 -15.35
CA THR A 183 6.60 7.26 -14.34
C THR A 183 5.22 7.82 -14.01
N VAL A 184 4.15 7.09 -14.34
CA VAL A 184 2.76 7.52 -14.17
C VAL A 184 2.03 6.65 -13.16
N GLY A 185 1.37 7.26 -12.20
CA GLY A 185 0.49 6.58 -11.25
C GLY A 185 -0.74 5.97 -11.93
N LYS A 186 -0.97 4.68 -11.69
CA LYS A 186 -2.10 3.93 -12.31
C LYS A 186 -3.24 3.65 -11.35
N PHE A 187 -2.95 3.57 -10.06
CA PHE A 187 -3.92 3.23 -9.02
C PHE A 187 -3.59 3.92 -7.69
N GLY A 188 -4.57 3.99 -6.76
CA GLY A 188 -4.40 4.50 -5.41
C GLY A 188 -3.90 5.95 -5.32
N ILE A 189 -3.16 6.24 -4.26
CA ILE A 189 -2.51 7.55 -4.03
C ILE A 189 -1.52 7.88 -5.15
N GLU A 190 -0.79 6.91 -5.68
CA GLU A 190 0.11 7.11 -6.82
C GLU A 190 -0.59 7.76 -8.00
N ARG A 191 -1.84 7.34 -8.29
CA ARG A 191 -2.66 7.94 -9.35
C ARG A 191 -3.32 9.23 -8.90
N TYR A 192 -3.93 9.23 -7.72
CA TYR A 192 -4.73 10.37 -7.26
C TYR A 192 -3.87 11.61 -7.04
N MET A 193 -2.65 11.44 -6.56
CA MET A 193 -1.68 12.50 -6.31
C MET A 193 -0.62 12.60 -7.42
N ASN A 194 -0.89 12.04 -8.61
CA ASN A 194 0.11 11.98 -9.67
C ASN A 194 0.66 13.36 -10.03
N ASP A 195 -0.17 14.40 -10.10
CA ASP A 195 0.25 15.77 -10.47
C ASP A 195 1.21 16.40 -9.43
N ASP A 196 1.08 16.00 -8.15
CA ASP A 196 2.01 16.44 -7.10
C ASP A 196 3.26 15.56 -7.05
N LEU A 197 3.10 14.25 -7.26
CA LEU A 197 4.19 13.27 -7.21
C LEU A 197 5.09 13.31 -8.45
N LEU A 198 4.56 13.74 -9.61
CA LEU A 198 5.26 13.67 -10.90
C LEU A 198 6.49 14.59 -10.90
N GLU A 199 7.60 14.02 -11.28
CA GLU A 199 8.87 14.68 -11.55
C GLU A 199 8.88 15.32 -12.95
N LYS A 200 9.76 16.31 -13.14
CA LYS A 200 10.07 16.87 -14.45
C LYS A 200 11.57 16.83 -14.67
N ASN A 201 12.00 16.01 -15.59
CA ASN A 201 13.41 15.91 -15.93
C ASN A 201 13.94 17.24 -16.45
N GLY A 202 15.16 17.55 -16.02
CA GLY A 202 15.96 18.63 -16.60
C GLY A 202 16.73 18.13 -17.82
N LYS A 203 17.44 19.04 -18.46
CA LYS A 203 18.33 18.71 -19.57
C LYS A 203 19.52 19.66 -19.65
N ILE A 204 20.62 19.12 -20.09
CA ILE A 204 21.79 19.89 -20.55
C ILE A 204 21.81 19.79 -22.07
N THR A 205 21.78 20.91 -22.74
CA THR A 205 21.95 20.99 -24.20
C THR A 205 23.31 21.62 -24.46
N PHE A 206 24.12 20.97 -25.26
CA PHE A 206 25.45 21.43 -25.66
C PHE A 206 25.78 21.00 -27.09
N ASP A 207 26.67 21.76 -27.74
CA ASP A 207 27.15 21.41 -29.06
C ASP A 207 28.39 20.51 -28.97
N SER A 208 28.32 19.35 -29.66
CA SER A 208 29.43 18.39 -29.73
C SER A 208 29.79 18.08 -31.16
N ASP A 209 31.04 17.68 -31.38
CA ASP A 209 31.45 17.14 -32.67
C ASP A 209 30.83 15.77 -32.94
N SER A 210 31.14 15.18 -34.12
CA SER A 210 30.67 13.85 -34.47
C SER A 210 31.18 12.71 -33.56
N TRP A 211 32.14 12.99 -32.72
CA TRP A 211 32.76 12.08 -31.74
C TRP A 211 32.23 12.30 -30.33
N GLY A 212 31.32 13.26 -30.13
CA GLY A 212 30.73 13.59 -28.81
C GLY A 212 31.60 14.52 -27.95
N MET A 213 32.70 15.09 -28.50
CA MET A 213 33.52 16.05 -27.76
C MET A 213 32.90 17.43 -27.87
N LEU A 214 32.87 18.16 -26.73
CA LEU A 214 32.42 19.54 -26.66
C LEU A 214 33.15 20.42 -27.67
N LEU A 215 32.40 21.18 -28.47
CA LEU A 215 32.98 22.14 -29.37
C LEU A 215 33.58 23.31 -28.56
N PRO A 216 34.78 23.86 -28.93
CA PRO A 216 35.27 25.10 -28.36
C PRO A 216 34.20 26.18 -28.62
N ASP A 217 33.85 26.97 -27.61
CA ASP A 217 32.82 28.00 -27.62
C ASP A 217 31.34 27.50 -27.51
N SER A 218 31.09 26.20 -27.31
CA SER A 218 29.73 25.73 -27.03
C SER A 218 29.24 26.26 -25.68
N GLN A 219 28.05 26.88 -25.67
CA GLN A 219 27.41 27.29 -24.44
C GLN A 219 26.51 26.15 -23.94
N GLU A 220 26.77 25.67 -22.74
CA GLU A 220 25.89 24.72 -22.09
C GLU A 220 24.61 25.42 -21.64
N LYS A 221 23.48 24.96 -22.15
CA LYS A 221 22.17 25.42 -21.66
C LYS A 221 21.58 24.36 -20.73
N VAL A 222 21.56 24.69 -19.43
CA VAL A 222 21.04 23.81 -18.39
C VAL A 222 19.60 24.19 -18.04
N THR A 223 18.70 23.23 -18.18
CA THR A 223 17.36 23.28 -17.56
C THR A 223 17.41 22.38 -16.33
N ALA A 224 17.23 22.97 -15.15
CA ALA A 224 17.28 22.23 -13.90
C ALA A 224 16.15 21.20 -13.79
N PRO A 225 16.37 20.00 -13.26
CA PRO A 225 15.34 19.03 -12.96
C PRO A 225 14.45 19.56 -11.83
N GLN A 226 13.19 19.16 -11.82
CA GLN A 226 12.23 19.47 -10.77
C GLN A 226 11.72 18.16 -10.18
N ASN A 227 12.10 17.89 -8.93
CA ASN A 227 11.61 16.74 -8.21
C ASN A 227 10.11 16.87 -7.91
N GLY A 228 9.41 15.75 -7.84
CA GLY A 228 8.03 15.69 -7.39
C GLY A 228 7.92 16.10 -5.92
N LYS A 229 6.70 16.40 -5.46
CA LYS A 229 6.44 16.76 -4.07
C LYS A 229 6.23 15.51 -3.24
N ASN A 230 6.68 15.50 -2.00
CA ASN A 230 6.38 14.42 -1.06
C ASN A 230 4.94 14.51 -0.57
N VAL A 231 4.29 13.36 -0.48
CA VAL A 231 2.95 13.19 0.08
C VAL A 231 3.08 12.40 1.39
N THR A 232 2.79 13.06 2.52
CA THR A 232 2.75 12.41 3.83
C THR A 232 1.32 11.97 4.11
N LEU A 233 1.14 10.69 4.45
CA LEU A 233 -0.14 10.10 4.79
C LEU A 233 -0.40 10.15 6.30
N THR A 234 -1.65 9.90 6.70
CA THR A 234 -2.02 9.68 8.11
C THR A 234 -1.74 8.25 8.57
N ILE A 235 -1.42 7.36 7.62
CA ILE A 235 -1.09 5.96 7.89
C ILE A 235 0.15 5.90 8.78
N ASP A 236 0.05 5.16 9.87
CA ASP A 236 1.18 4.80 10.71
C ASP A 236 1.73 3.45 10.28
N LYS A 237 3.00 3.44 9.88
CA LYS A 237 3.64 2.25 9.32
C LYS A 237 3.67 1.07 10.28
N LYS A 238 3.81 1.30 11.59
CA LYS A 238 3.81 0.22 12.59
C LYS A 238 2.42 -0.38 12.76
N VAL A 239 1.41 0.47 12.90
CA VAL A 239 0.02 0.02 13.01
C VAL A 239 -0.41 -0.73 11.73
N GLN A 240 -0.08 -0.18 10.56
CA GLN A 240 -0.37 -0.83 9.28
C GLN A 240 0.31 -2.18 9.14
N THR A 241 1.57 -2.31 9.57
CA THR A 241 2.30 -3.58 9.51
C THR A 241 1.64 -4.65 10.39
N VAL A 242 1.23 -4.29 11.61
CA VAL A 242 0.50 -5.21 12.49
C VAL A 242 -0.84 -5.61 11.87
N LEU A 243 -1.51 -4.68 11.19
CA LEU A 243 -2.75 -4.96 10.46
C LEU A 243 -2.49 -5.94 9.32
N GLU A 244 -1.49 -5.71 8.47
CA GLU A 244 -1.16 -6.61 7.34
C GLU A 244 -0.83 -8.04 7.83
N ASP A 245 -0.04 -8.16 8.89
CA ASP A 245 0.29 -9.47 9.50
C ASP A 245 -0.97 -10.21 9.98
N ALA A 246 -1.90 -9.47 10.62
CA ALA A 246 -3.15 -10.06 11.09
C ALA A 246 -4.07 -10.48 9.93
N LEU A 247 -4.18 -9.64 8.90
CA LEU A 247 -4.97 -9.94 7.70
C LEU A 247 -4.45 -11.18 6.98
N THR A 248 -3.13 -11.30 6.82
CA THR A 248 -2.49 -12.45 6.17
C THR A 248 -2.75 -13.74 6.93
N LYS A 249 -2.57 -13.75 8.26
CA LYS A 249 -2.84 -14.91 9.11
C LYS A 249 -4.29 -15.40 9.00
N VAL A 250 -5.24 -14.47 8.97
CA VAL A 250 -6.67 -14.80 8.87
C VAL A 250 -7.03 -15.26 7.46
N GLU A 251 -6.47 -14.63 6.41
CA GLU A 251 -6.63 -15.07 5.02
C GLU A 251 -6.18 -16.51 4.83
N GLU A 252 -5.00 -16.85 5.32
CA GLU A 252 -4.43 -18.20 5.23
C GLU A 252 -5.25 -19.26 5.99
N LYS A 253 -5.65 -18.91 7.22
CA LYS A 253 -6.33 -19.83 8.11
C LYS A 253 -7.79 -20.09 7.73
N TYR A 254 -8.51 -19.04 7.33
CA TYR A 254 -9.96 -19.10 7.12
C TYR A 254 -10.38 -18.95 5.66
N LYS A 255 -9.44 -18.67 4.74
CA LYS A 255 -9.65 -18.54 3.29
C LYS A 255 -10.93 -17.76 2.93
N PRO A 256 -11.17 -16.59 3.52
CA PRO A 256 -12.37 -15.79 3.27
C PRO A 256 -12.38 -15.27 1.84
N SER A 257 -13.59 -15.00 1.32
CA SER A 257 -13.69 -14.33 0.01
C SER A 257 -13.20 -12.88 0.05
N GLN A 258 -13.36 -12.21 1.20
CA GLN A 258 -12.88 -10.83 1.40
C GLN A 258 -12.63 -10.56 2.88
N ILE A 259 -11.62 -9.71 3.16
CA ILE A 259 -11.41 -9.08 4.46
C ILE A 259 -11.30 -7.58 4.24
N ILE A 260 -11.88 -6.79 5.12
CA ILE A 260 -11.73 -5.32 5.16
C ILE A 260 -11.46 -4.92 6.60
N ALA A 261 -10.46 -4.07 6.81
CA ALA A 261 -10.19 -3.51 8.12
C ALA A 261 -9.73 -2.05 8.02
N ILE A 262 -10.24 -1.21 8.91
CA ILE A 262 -9.92 0.22 8.99
C ILE A 262 -9.71 0.58 10.46
N VAL A 263 -8.60 1.26 10.75
CA VAL A 263 -8.30 1.86 12.05
C VAL A 263 -8.28 3.37 11.90
N SER A 264 -9.01 4.09 12.73
CA SER A 264 -9.14 5.54 12.67
C SER A 264 -8.97 6.18 14.04
N ASN A 265 -8.42 7.39 14.08
CA ASN A 265 -8.49 8.28 15.23
C ASN A 265 -9.84 9.04 15.19
N PRO A 266 -10.77 8.75 16.10
CA PRO A 266 -12.09 9.37 16.08
C PRO A 266 -12.08 10.87 16.40
N LYS A 267 -11.03 11.38 17.03
CA LYS A 267 -10.91 12.79 17.42
C LYS A 267 -10.47 13.69 16.28
N THR A 268 -9.70 13.11 15.32
CA THR A 268 -9.17 13.86 14.19
C THR A 268 -9.79 13.47 12.85
N GLY A 269 -10.27 12.22 12.71
CA GLY A 269 -10.71 11.62 11.46
C GLY A 269 -9.57 11.00 10.65
N GLU A 270 -8.34 10.99 11.17
CA GLU A 270 -7.19 10.35 10.53
C GLU A 270 -7.41 8.84 10.40
N ILE A 271 -7.18 8.32 9.20
CA ILE A 271 -7.09 6.87 8.98
C ILE A 271 -5.66 6.44 9.32
N ILE A 272 -5.52 5.69 10.41
CA ILE A 272 -4.23 5.25 10.94
C ILE A 272 -3.72 4.01 10.21
N ALA A 273 -4.65 3.11 9.83
CA ALA A 273 -4.36 1.94 9.02
C ALA A 273 -5.60 1.54 8.21
N MET A 274 -5.37 0.99 7.01
CA MET A 274 -6.42 0.49 6.13
C MET A 274 -5.89 -0.68 5.31
N GLY A 275 -6.55 -1.82 5.38
CA GLY A 275 -6.14 -3.01 4.65
C GLY A 275 -7.31 -3.87 4.20
N GLN A 276 -7.06 -4.69 3.20
CA GLN A 276 -8.03 -5.66 2.68
C GLN A 276 -7.36 -6.93 2.18
N ARG A 277 -8.17 -7.98 2.02
CA ARG A 277 -7.81 -9.22 1.31
C ARG A 277 -8.97 -9.60 0.36
N PRO A 278 -8.66 -10.16 -0.83
CA PRO A 278 -7.31 -10.31 -1.38
C PRO A 278 -6.61 -8.98 -1.63
N SER A 279 -5.27 -9.01 -1.71
CA SER A 279 -4.43 -7.85 -1.97
C SER A 279 -3.46 -8.15 -3.13
N PHE A 280 -2.66 -7.18 -3.53
CA PHE A 280 -1.69 -7.33 -4.61
C PHE A 280 -0.32 -6.75 -4.25
N HIS A 281 0.72 -7.27 -4.90
CA HIS A 281 2.06 -6.73 -4.76
C HIS A 281 2.28 -5.55 -5.74
N PRO A 282 2.63 -4.33 -5.29
CA PRO A 282 2.64 -3.14 -6.14
C PRO A 282 3.69 -3.16 -7.27
N VAL A 283 4.78 -3.94 -7.10
CA VAL A 283 5.84 -4.08 -8.12
C VAL A 283 5.53 -5.19 -9.11
N THR A 284 5.26 -6.42 -8.62
CA THR A 284 5.02 -7.59 -9.48
C THR A 284 3.60 -7.63 -10.04
N LYS A 285 2.66 -6.92 -9.41
CA LYS A 285 1.22 -6.93 -9.70
C LYS A 285 0.54 -8.27 -9.48
N GLU A 286 1.21 -9.19 -8.83
CA GLU A 286 0.63 -10.45 -8.37
C GLU A 286 -0.58 -10.18 -7.47
N GLY A 287 -1.70 -10.85 -7.71
CA GLY A 287 -2.97 -10.65 -7.00
C GLY A 287 -3.84 -9.49 -7.52
N LEU A 288 -3.35 -8.65 -8.46
CA LEU A 288 -4.12 -7.49 -8.95
C LEU A 288 -5.40 -7.88 -9.72
N THR A 289 -5.43 -9.06 -10.33
CA THR A 289 -6.58 -9.56 -11.09
C THR A 289 -7.78 -9.91 -10.21
N ASP A 290 -7.58 -10.20 -8.93
CA ASP A 290 -8.62 -10.68 -8.02
C ASP A 290 -9.49 -9.54 -7.51
N THR A 291 -8.90 -8.38 -7.23
CA THR A 291 -9.64 -7.16 -6.94
C THR A 291 -8.78 -5.92 -7.21
N TRP A 292 -9.34 -5.00 -7.98
CA TRP A 292 -8.72 -3.71 -8.30
C TRP A 292 -9.37 -2.55 -7.51
N ARG A 293 -10.43 -2.81 -6.72
CA ARG A 293 -11.14 -1.78 -5.94
C ARG A 293 -10.59 -1.67 -4.53
N ASN A 294 -10.61 -0.46 -3.97
CA ASN A 294 -10.44 -0.26 -2.55
C ASN A 294 -11.77 -0.54 -1.85
N LEU A 295 -11.92 -1.75 -1.30
CA LEU A 295 -13.18 -2.23 -0.71
C LEU A 295 -13.66 -1.38 0.48
N ALA A 296 -12.75 -0.66 1.15
CA ALA A 296 -13.12 0.21 2.27
C ALA A 296 -14.04 1.38 1.84
N ILE A 297 -13.92 1.84 0.59
CA ILE A 297 -14.63 3.02 0.05
C ILE A 297 -15.45 2.72 -1.21
N GLU A 298 -15.16 1.62 -1.91
CA GLU A 298 -15.76 1.25 -3.20
C GLU A 298 -16.65 -0.01 -3.12
N GLU A 299 -16.91 -0.53 -1.92
CA GLU A 299 -17.88 -1.62 -1.71
C GLU A 299 -18.88 -1.23 -0.63
N SER A 300 -20.16 -1.59 -0.87
CA SER A 300 -21.22 -1.44 0.11
C SER A 300 -21.90 -2.78 0.33
N PHE A 301 -22.17 -3.11 1.58
CA PHE A 301 -22.88 -4.32 1.97
C PHE A 301 -23.78 -4.05 3.18
N GLU A 302 -24.64 -4.99 3.49
CA GLU A 302 -25.50 -4.89 4.66
C GLU A 302 -24.65 -4.90 5.93
N PRO A 303 -24.70 -3.86 6.78
CA PRO A 303 -23.85 -3.77 7.97
C PRO A 303 -24.17 -4.81 9.03
N GLY A 304 -25.32 -5.43 8.94
CA GLY A 304 -25.83 -6.34 9.96
C GLY A 304 -25.91 -5.63 11.32
N SER A 305 -25.67 -6.38 12.37
CA SER A 305 -25.87 -5.88 13.74
C SER A 305 -24.93 -4.74 14.17
N THR A 306 -23.95 -4.31 13.36
CA THR A 306 -23.18 -3.09 13.65
C THR A 306 -24.04 -1.82 13.47
N MET A 307 -25.10 -1.86 12.64
CA MET A 307 -26.08 -0.78 12.53
C MET A 307 -26.75 -0.47 13.87
N LYS A 308 -26.88 -1.46 14.75
CA LYS A 308 -27.53 -1.31 16.06
C LYS A 308 -26.85 -0.28 16.96
N VAL A 309 -25.56 0.01 16.73
CA VAL A 309 -24.83 1.09 17.40
C VAL A 309 -25.56 2.42 17.19
N PHE A 310 -25.94 2.71 15.96
CA PHE A 310 -26.57 3.97 15.55
C PHE A 310 -28.06 4.02 15.94
N THR A 311 -28.72 2.86 15.91
CA THR A 311 -30.11 2.74 16.43
C THR A 311 -30.15 2.95 17.94
N LEU A 312 -29.21 2.39 18.69
CA LEU A 312 -29.07 2.64 20.13
C LEU A 312 -28.79 4.13 20.41
N ALA A 313 -27.87 4.71 19.63
CA ALA A 313 -27.52 6.13 19.77
C ALA A 313 -28.73 7.06 19.56
N ALA A 314 -29.56 6.77 18.55
CA ALA A 314 -30.79 7.50 18.32
C ALA A 314 -31.78 7.35 19.49
N ALA A 315 -31.95 6.12 20.02
CA ALA A 315 -32.84 5.87 21.14
C ALA A 315 -32.40 6.54 22.44
N VAL A 316 -31.09 6.62 22.68
CA VAL A 316 -30.51 7.31 23.86
C VAL A 316 -30.66 8.83 23.70
N GLU A 317 -30.40 9.39 22.52
CA GLU A 317 -30.49 10.83 22.27
C GLU A 317 -31.95 11.33 22.40
N GLU A 318 -32.91 10.55 21.92
CA GLU A 318 -34.35 10.84 22.08
C GLU A 318 -34.87 10.59 23.50
N GLY A 319 -34.03 10.07 24.43
CA GLY A 319 -34.40 9.79 25.80
C GLY A 319 -35.40 8.63 25.95
N VAL A 320 -35.57 7.81 24.96
CA VAL A 320 -36.54 6.68 24.92
C VAL A 320 -35.91 5.32 25.25
N PHE A 321 -34.58 5.28 25.42
CA PHE A 321 -33.89 4.06 25.84
C PHE A 321 -33.91 3.94 27.38
N ASN A 322 -34.65 2.97 27.89
CA ASN A 322 -34.59 2.56 29.30
C ASN A 322 -33.94 1.17 29.39
N PRO A 323 -32.71 1.03 29.92
CA PRO A 323 -31.99 -0.23 30.00
C PRO A 323 -32.72 -1.31 30.79
N ASN A 324 -33.55 -0.93 31.79
CA ASN A 324 -34.27 -1.85 32.64
C ASN A 324 -35.69 -2.18 32.15
N ALA A 325 -36.23 -1.43 31.21
CA ALA A 325 -37.50 -1.79 30.57
C ALA A 325 -37.42 -3.12 29.85
N THR A 326 -38.49 -3.87 29.80
CA THR A 326 -38.52 -5.22 29.26
C THR A 326 -39.27 -5.33 27.93
N TYR A 327 -38.93 -6.32 27.17
CA TYR A 327 -39.63 -6.77 25.96
C TYR A 327 -39.64 -8.30 25.91
N VAL A 328 -40.51 -8.87 25.03
CA VAL A 328 -40.57 -10.32 24.81
C VAL A 328 -39.80 -10.66 23.54
N SER A 329 -38.80 -11.54 23.66
CA SER A 329 -37.96 -12.00 22.55
C SER A 329 -38.71 -12.92 21.60
N GLY A 330 -38.19 -13.13 20.38
CA GLY A 330 -38.70 -14.06 19.41
C GLY A 330 -38.88 -13.46 18.02
N SER A 331 -40.00 -12.73 17.78
CA SER A 331 -40.24 -12.09 16.47
C SER A 331 -40.96 -10.75 16.63
N TYR A 332 -40.60 -9.78 15.77
CA TYR A 332 -41.28 -8.50 15.67
C TYR A 332 -42.32 -8.56 14.55
N ASN A 333 -43.60 -8.32 14.87
CA ASN A 333 -44.67 -8.47 13.92
C ASN A 333 -44.71 -7.35 12.87
N VAL A 334 -44.62 -7.72 11.61
CA VAL A 334 -44.71 -6.81 10.46
C VAL A 334 -45.89 -7.29 9.58
N PRO A 335 -47.09 -6.67 9.69
CA PRO A 335 -48.24 -7.08 8.91
C PRO A 335 -47.95 -7.10 7.40
N GLY A 336 -48.33 -8.18 6.73
CA GLY A 336 -48.15 -8.36 5.29
C GLY A 336 -46.73 -8.73 4.83
N SER A 337 -45.80 -8.99 5.78
CA SER A 337 -44.44 -9.40 5.48
C SER A 337 -43.94 -10.49 6.43
N LYS A 338 -42.85 -11.15 6.06
CA LYS A 338 -42.17 -12.09 6.97
C LYS A 338 -41.61 -11.31 8.18
N SER A 339 -42.10 -11.63 9.37
CA SER A 339 -41.66 -10.98 10.60
C SER A 339 -40.20 -11.30 10.92
N PRO A 340 -39.32 -10.27 11.13
CA PRO A 340 -37.95 -10.48 11.57
C PRO A 340 -37.92 -11.23 12.92
N ARG A 341 -36.89 -12.04 13.11
CA ARG A 341 -36.71 -12.85 14.32
C ARG A 341 -35.35 -12.59 14.96
N ASP A 342 -35.28 -12.87 16.25
CA ASP A 342 -34.01 -12.99 16.94
C ASP A 342 -33.20 -14.18 16.39
N HIS A 343 -31.89 -14.11 16.53
CA HIS A 343 -31.02 -15.23 16.15
C HIS A 343 -31.20 -16.43 17.11
N SER A 344 -30.75 -17.59 16.68
CA SER A 344 -30.98 -18.88 17.41
C SER A 344 -30.41 -18.90 18.84
N GLY A 345 -29.48 -18.02 19.17
CA GLY A 345 -28.94 -17.88 20.54
C GLY A 345 -29.92 -17.21 21.54
N ILE A 346 -31.05 -16.66 21.06
CA ILE A 346 -32.09 -16.03 21.91
C ILE A 346 -33.39 -16.85 21.74
N PRO A 347 -33.77 -17.65 22.74
CA PRO A 347 -35.04 -18.36 22.71
C PRO A 347 -36.23 -17.42 22.62
N ALA A 348 -37.26 -17.82 21.87
CA ALA A 348 -38.46 -17.02 21.77
C ALA A 348 -39.32 -17.07 23.05
N GLY A 349 -40.08 -16.01 23.32
CA GLY A 349 -40.98 -15.92 24.47
C GLY A 349 -40.31 -15.58 25.80
N GLN A 350 -39.02 -15.24 25.80
CA GLN A 350 -38.33 -14.77 27.02
C GLN A 350 -38.57 -13.29 27.26
N THR A 351 -38.90 -12.94 28.50
CA THR A 351 -38.87 -11.52 28.94
C THR A 351 -37.42 -11.12 29.22
N MET A 352 -36.94 -10.13 28.48
CA MET A 352 -35.56 -9.63 28.55
C MET A 352 -35.58 -8.12 28.76
N THR A 353 -34.57 -7.57 29.42
CA THR A 353 -34.39 -6.13 29.44
C THR A 353 -33.81 -5.61 28.11
N PHE A 354 -34.03 -4.33 27.80
CA PHE A 354 -33.43 -3.73 26.60
C PHE A 354 -31.91 -3.74 26.66
N LEU A 355 -31.30 -3.58 27.85
CA LEU A 355 -29.85 -3.72 28.02
C LEU A 355 -29.38 -5.15 27.66
N GLU A 356 -30.09 -6.19 28.14
CA GLU A 356 -29.78 -7.57 27.73
C GLU A 356 -29.97 -7.75 26.21
N GLY A 357 -30.97 -7.07 25.62
CA GLY A 357 -31.16 -7.02 24.16
C GLY A 357 -29.98 -6.42 23.40
N VAL A 358 -29.35 -5.37 23.92
CA VAL A 358 -28.11 -4.78 23.38
C VAL A 358 -26.94 -5.76 23.50
N GLN A 359 -26.72 -6.34 24.68
CA GLN A 359 -25.63 -7.28 24.98
C GLN A 359 -25.68 -8.53 24.11
N ARG A 360 -26.89 -9.07 23.89
CA ARG A 360 -27.13 -10.28 23.13
C ARG A 360 -27.51 -10.03 21.66
N SER A 361 -27.50 -8.78 21.25
CA SER A 361 -27.78 -8.40 19.84
C SER A 361 -29.19 -8.81 19.35
N SER A 362 -30.24 -8.61 20.16
CA SER A 362 -31.61 -8.94 19.78
C SER A 362 -32.13 -8.08 18.62
N ASN A 363 -32.64 -8.70 17.56
CA ASN A 363 -33.31 -8.00 16.46
C ASN A 363 -34.65 -7.41 16.89
N VAL A 364 -35.36 -8.13 17.73
CA VAL A 364 -36.67 -7.69 18.24
C VAL A 364 -36.54 -6.44 19.11
N ALA A 365 -35.56 -6.39 20.00
CA ALA A 365 -35.28 -5.19 20.80
C ALA A 365 -35.05 -3.96 19.93
N PHE A 366 -34.19 -4.08 18.90
CA PHE A 366 -33.85 -2.96 18.04
C PHE A 366 -34.97 -2.57 17.07
N SER A 367 -35.77 -3.53 16.61
CA SER A 367 -37.00 -3.24 15.86
C SER A 367 -37.99 -2.44 16.71
N THR A 368 -38.20 -2.84 17.98
CA THR A 368 -39.05 -2.15 18.93
C THR A 368 -38.52 -0.74 19.24
N LEU A 369 -37.22 -0.61 19.48
CA LEU A 369 -36.63 0.71 19.71
C LEU A 369 -36.85 1.65 18.53
N ALA A 370 -36.53 1.21 17.33
CA ALA A 370 -36.61 2.06 16.14
C ALA A 370 -38.06 2.38 15.72
N MET A 371 -38.97 1.40 15.77
CA MET A 371 -40.32 1.59 15.26
C MET A 371 -41.32 2.07 16.31
N ASP A 372 -41.25 1.53 17.53
CA ASP A 372 -42.30 1.75 18.53
C ASP A 372 -41.88 2.82 19.55
N LYS A 373 -40.57 3.05 19.75
CA LYS A 373 -40.04 4.02 20.73
C LYS A 373 -39.56 5.31 20.07
N ILE A 374 -38.69 5.24 19.08
CA ILE A 374 -38.18 6.40 18.33
C ILE A 374 -39.21 6.89 17.31
N GLY A 375 -39.84 5.95 16.63
CA GLY A 375 -40.69 6.21 15.46
C GLY A 375 -39.90 6.16 14.15
N ALA A 376 -40.53 5.60 13.11
CA ALA A 376 -39.83 5.33 11.86
C ALA A 376 -39.26 6.56 11.16
N ASP A 377 -39.96 7.69 11.21
CA ASP A 377 -39.56 8.90 10.51
C ASP A 377 -38.38 9.59 11.26
N THR A 378 -38.45 9.70 12.58
CA THR A 378 -37.35 10.19 13.41
C THR A 378 -36.11 9.30 13.26
N PHE A 379 -36.25 7.97 13.25
CA PHE A 379 -35.14 7.06 13.01
C PHE A 379 -34.51 7.28 11.63
N ARG A 380 -35.34 7.55 10.60
CA ARG A 380 -34.84 7.89 9.26
C ARG A 380 -34.01 9.17 9.26
N GLU A 381 -34.39 10.18 10.05
CA GLU A 381 -33.60 11.40 10.21
C GLU A 381 -32.23 11.13 10.84
N TYR A 382 -32.15 10.23 11.83
CA TYR A 382 -30.88 9.83 12.44
C TYR A 382 -29.95 9.12 11.42
N LEU A 383 -30.48 8.28 10.55
CA LEU A 383 -29.67 7.67 9.48
C LEU A 383 -29.04 8.76 8.58
N THR A 384 -29.78 9.84 8.30
CA THR A 384 -29.25 11.00 7.55
C THR A 384 -28.25 11.80 8.38
N LYS A 385 -28.52 12.07 9.67
CA LYS A 385 -27.60 12.78 10.57
C LYS A 385 -26.27 12.03 10.75
N PHE A 386 -26.29 10.69 10.76
CA PHE A 386 -25.07 9.86 10.77
C PHE A 386 -24.37 9.75 9.41
N GLY A 387 -24.88 10.40 8.36
CA GLY A 387 -24.21 10.54 7.08
C GLY A 387 -24.38 9.35 6.13
N PHE A 388 -25.30 8.40 6.40
CA PHE A 388 -25.45 7.21 5.55
C PHE A 388 -26.05 7.47 4.16
N ASP A 389 -26.59 8.65 3.93
CA ASP A 389 -27.09 9.08 2.61
C ASP A 389 -26.03 9.82 1.78
N ASN A 390 -24.85 10.04 2.32
CA ASN A 390 -23.84 10.88 1.71
C ASN A 390 -22.48 10.17 1.64
N LYS A 391 -21.61 10.64 0.72
CA LYS A 391 -20.20 10.33 0.77
C LYS A 391 -19.59 10.92 2.03
N THR A 392 -18.60 10.25 2.59
CA THR A 392 -17.88 10.75 3.79
C THR A 392 -17.00 11.97 3.46
N GLY A 393 -16.62 12.10 2.18
CA GLY A 393 -15.68 13.11 1.70
C GLY A 393 -14.24 12.80 2.06
N ILE A 394 -13.91 11.49 2.21
CA ILE A 394 -12.51 11.06 2.31
C ILE A 394 -11.74 11.55 1.07
N ASP A 395 -10.49 11.91 1.27
CA ASP A 395 -9.61 12.43 0.23
C ASP A 395 -9.01 11.32 -0.67
N LEU A 396 -9.88 10.41 -1.10
CA LEU A 396 -9.59 9.33 -2.05
C LEU A 396 -10.60 9.35 -3.21
N PRO A 397 -10.19 8.88 -4.40
CA PRO A 397 -11.09 8.80 -5.55
C PRO A 397 -12.09 7.66 -5.41
N ASN A 398 -13.14 7.69 -6.24
CA ASN A 398 -14.11 6.60 -6.44
C ASN A 398 -14.95 6.22 -5.21
N GLU A 399 -14.99 7.05 -4.16
CA GLU A 399 -15.87 6.79 -3.03
C GLU A 399 -17.32 6.62 -3.51
N ILE A 400 -17.95 5.50 -3.10
CA ILE A 400 -19.39 5.26 -3.33
C ILE A 400 -20.18 5.51 -2.05
N ILE A 401 -21.50 5.52 -2.17
CA ILE A 401 -22.42 5.52 -1.04
C ILE A 401 -23.20 4.20 -1.01
N GLY A 402 -23.61 3.79 0.17
CA GLY A 402 -24.57 2.72 0.34
C GLY A 402 -25.99 3.15 -0.10
N LYS A 403 -26.94 2.27 0.08
CA LYS A 403 -28.34 2.53 -0.24
C LYS A 403 -29.22 2.23 0.96
N ILE A 404 -29.83 3.26 1.53
CA ILE A 404 -30.83 3.10 2.59
C ILE A 404 -32.18 2.78 1.97
N GLN A 405 -32.65 1.55 2.19
CA GLN A 405 -33.96 1.11 1.78
C GLN A 405 -34.95 1.42 2.89
N TYR A 406 -35.98 2.27 2.61
CA TYR A 406 -36.88 2.79 3.65
C TYR A 406 -38.29 3.03 3.17
N LYS A 407 -38.69 2.41 2.04
CA LYS A 407 -40.02 2.59 1.42
C LYS A 407 -41.09 1.75 2.11
N TYR A 408 -40.85 0.46 2.28
CA TYR A 408 -41.80 -0.48 2.84
C TYR A 408 -41.56 -0.66 4.35
N LYS A 409 -42.64 -1.05 5.08
CA LYS A 409 -42.57 -1.23 6.54
C LYS A 409 -41.49 -2.23 6.94
N ILE A 410 -41.33 -3.30 6.19
CA ILE A 410 -40.29 -4.30 6.46
C ILE A 410 -38.88 -3.72 6.31
N GLU A 411 -38.64 -2.89 5.30
CA GLU A 411 -37.37 -2.25 5.08
C GLU A 411 -36.96 -1.31 6.24
N LYS A 412 -37.98 -0.54 6.75
CA LYS A 412 -37.79 0.34 7.91
C LYS A 412 -37.39 -0.47 9.14
N VAL A 413 -38.02 -1.60 9.37
CA VAL A 413 -37.74 -2.50 10.49
C VAL A 413 -36.39 -3.17 10.36
N THR A 414 -36.04 -3.70 9.17
CA THR A 414 -34.81 -4.44 8.98
C THR A 414 -33.59 -3.51 8.98
N THR A 415 -33.72 -2.26 8.51
CA THR A 415 -32.67 -1.25 8.57
C THR A 415 -32.24 -0.97 10.03
N ALA A 416 -33.15 -1.08 11.01
CA ALA A 416 -32.81 -0.85 12.43
C ALA A 416 -31.75 -1.82 12.98
N PHE A 417 -31.60 -2.99 12.37
CA PHE A 417 -30.58 -3.96 12.73
C PHE A 417 -29.65 -4.33 11.56
N GLY A 418 -29.67 -3.52 10.49
CA GLY A 418 -28.67 -3.52 9.43
C GLY A 418 -28.90 -4.54 8.32
N GLN A 419 -30.14 -4.93 8.04
CA GLN A 419 -30.49 -5.75 6.89
C GLN A 419 -31.35 -4.99 5.88
N GLY A 420 -31.26 -5.34 4.60
CA GLY A 420 -31.95 -4.68 3.49
C GLY A 420 -31.34 -3.37 3.04
N SER A 421 -30.67 -2.62 3.91
CA SER A 421 -29.93 -1.40 3.59
C SER A 421 -28.44 -1.66 3.55
N THR A 422 -27.72 -1.03 2.62
CA THR A 422 -26.26 -1.18 2.49
C THR A 422 -25.53 0.11 2.86
N ILE A 423 -24.35 0.01 3.44
CA ILE A 423 -23.44 1.12 3.73
C ILE A 423 -22.01 0.69 3.44
N THR A 424 -21.11 1.65 3.23
CA THR A 424 -19.68 1.37 3.05
C THR A 424 -18.96 1.25 4.39
N PRO A 425 -17.84 0.52 4.48
CA PRO A 425 -17.01 0.46 5.69
C PRO A 425 -16.57 1.84 6.17
N ILE A 426 -16.22 2.75 5.25
CA ILE A 426 -15.79 4.10 5.63
C ILE A 426 -16.96 4.94 6.18
N GLN A 427 -18.18 4.76 5.69
CA GLN A 427 -19.37 5.40 6.29
C GLN A 427 -19.59 4.93 7.74
N GLN A 428 -19.36 3.64 8.05
CA GLN A 428 -19.45 3.15 9.43
C GLN A 428 -18.38 3.79 10.33
N ILE A 429 -17.15 3.93 9.85
CA ILE A 429 -16.05 4.59 10.59
C ILE A 429 -16.39 6.06 10.85
N GLN A 430 -16.89 6.78 9.84
CA GLN A 430 -17.30 8.18 10.02
C GLN A 430 -18.41 8.32 11.06
N ALA A 431 -19.48 7.54 10.94
CA ALA A 431 -20.59 7.56 11.87
C ALA A 431 -20.15 7.15 13.30
N ALA A 432 -19.30 6.13 13.42
CA ALA A 432 -18.76 5.67 14.70
C ALA A 432 -17.88 6.73 15.39
N SER A 433 -17.24 7.63 14.63
CA SER A 433 -16.47 8.73 15.20
C SER A 433 -17.35 9.65 16.08
N ALA A 434 -18.63 9.81 15.77
CA ALA A 434 -19.56 10.57 16.60
C ALA A 434 -19.75 9.92 17.99
N ILE A 435 -19.86 8.59 18.04
CA ILE A 435 -19.99 7.86 19.31
C ILE A 435 -18.70 7.97 20.13
N ALA A 436 -17.56 7.84 19.46
CA ALA A 436 -16.25 7.85 20.08
C ALA A 436 -15.75 9.26 20.46
N ASN A 437 -16.24 10.31 19.81
CA ASN A 437 -15.76 11.70 19.94
C ASN A 437 -16.86 12.65 20.49
N ASN A 438 -17.56 12.20 21.54
CA ASN A 438 -18.53 13.02 22.27
C ASN A 438 -19.56 13.72 21.36
N GLY A 439 -20.13 12.96 20.42
CA GLY A 439 -21.16 13.40 19.48
C GLY A 439 -20.62 14.04 18.20
N LYS A 440 -19.35 14.40 18.12
CA LYS A 440 -18.75 15.07 16.95
C LYS A 440 -18.34 14.05 15.89
N MET A 441 -19.00 14.08 14.73
CA MET A 441 -18.69 13.24 13.58
C MET A 441 -17.57 13.86 12.75
N MET A 442 -16.48 13.13 12.53
CA MET A 442 -15.29 13.62 11.85
C MET A 442 -15.25 13.17 10.40
N ARG A 443 -14.77 14.03 9.50
CA ARG A 443 -14.46 13.64 8.13
C ARG A 443 -13.21 12.74 8.12
N PRO A 444 -13.28 11.52 7.58
CA PRO A 444 -12.08 10.69 7.43
C PRO A 444 -11.14 11.27 6.37
N TYR A 445 -9.83 11.12 6.57
CA TYR A 445 -8.82 11.51 5.58
C TYR A 445 -7.54 10.69 5.72
N VAL A 446 -6.79 10.60 4.62
CA VAL A 446 -5.53 9.86 4.53
C VAL A 446 -4.34 10.73 4.13
N ILE A 447 -4.56 11.89 3.49
CA ILE A 447 -3.48 12.80 3.10
C ILE A 447 -3.25 13.82 4.22
N LYS A 448 -2.13 13.69 4.95
CA LYS A 448 -1.76 14.56 6.05
C LYS A 448 -1.17 15.87 5.58
N SER A 449 -0.19 15.79 4.66
CA SER A 449 0.47 16.99 4.13
C SER A 449 1.15 16.73 2.79
N ILE A 450 1.44 17.81 2.08
CA ILE A 450 2.26 17.83 0.87
C ILE A 450 3.44 18.76 1.14
N SER A 451 4.65 18.33 0.83
CA SER A 451 5.88 19.11 1.04
C SER A 451 6.78 19.10 -0.19
N ASN A 452 7.62 20.11 -0.31
CA ASN A 452 8.67 20.15 -1.32
C ASN A 452 9.77 19.15 -0.94
N GLN A 453 10.17 18.29 -1.91
CA GLN A 453 11.15 17.23 -1.66
C GLN A 453 12.57 17.77 -1.38
N ASP A 454 12.95 18.89 -2.00
CA ASP A 454 14.32 19.40 -1.97
C ASP A 454 14.66 20.11 -0.66
N ASN A 455 13.67 20.79 -0.05
CA ASN A 455 13.89 21.63 1.12
C ASN A 455 12.97 21.31 2.31
N GLY A 456 12.10 20.30 2.18
CA GLY A 456 11.19 19.85 3.24
C GLY A 456 10.06 20.85 3.58
N LYS A 457 9.95 21.97 2.85
CA LYS A 457 8.93 22.98 3.14
C LYS A 457 7.52 22.42 2.92
N VAL A 458 6.69 22.46 3.97
CA VAL A 458 5.29 22.06 3.88
C VAL A 458 4.52 23.07 3.02
N LEU A 459 3.86 22.59 1.98
CA LEU A 459 3.07 23.38 1.02
C LEU A 459 1.58 23.34 1.36
N LYS A 460 1.10 22.19 1.85
CA LYS A 460 -0.31 21.99 2.22
C LYS A 460 -0.39 21.05 3.42
N THR A 461 -1.32 21.32 4.34
CA THR A 461 -1.64 20.45 5.48
C THR A 461 -3.14 20.28 5.57
N THR A 462 -3.61 19.03 5.71
CA THR A 462 -5.01 18.73 5.98
C THR A 462 -5.28 18.96 7.48
N LYS A 463 -6.39 19.64 7.77
CA LYS A 463 -6.83 19.86 9.16
C LYS A 463 -8.05 18.98 9.45
N PRO A 464 -8.17 18.46 10.69
CA PRO A 464 -9.37 17.77 11.16
C PRO A 464 -10.63 18.61 10.92
N LYS A 465 -11.70 17.96 10.47
CA LYS A 465 -12.96 18.63 10.14
C LYS A 465 -14.14 17.88 10.75
N VAL A 466 -14.90 18.56 11.59
CA VAL A 466 -16.22 18.10 12.06
C VAL A 466 -17.22 18.27 10.91
N VAL A 467 -17.95 17.22 10.56
CA VAL A 467 -18.94 17.22 9.48
C VAL A 467 -20.38 17.05 9.96
N GLY A 468 -20.57 16.78 11.22
CA GLY A 468 -21.88 16.67 11.85
C GLY A 468 -21.78 16.44 13.36
N GLN A 469 -22.92 16.56 14.02
CA GLN A 469 -23.09 16.20 15.43
C GLN A 469 -24.45 15.52 15.60
N PRO A 470 -24.56 14.22 15.23
CA PRO A 470 -25.83 13.50 15.24
C PRO A 470 -26.42 13.31 16.65
N ILE A 471 -25.58 13.30 17.69
CA ILE A 471 -25.97 13.11 19.09
C ILE A 471 -25.17 14.03 20.02
N SER A 472 -25.66 14.21 21.23
CA SER A 472 -24.98 14.96 22.29
C SER A 472 -23.78 14.20 22.86
N ALA A 473 -22.88 14.91 23.55
CA ALA A 473 -21.75 14.30 24.25
C ALA A 473 -22.24 13.36 25.39
N LYS A 474 -23.33 13.69 26.02
CA LYS A 474 -23.96 12.87 27.08
C LYS A 474 -24.42 11.53 26.47
N SER A 475 -25.19 11.57 25.41
CA SER A 475 -25.69 10.36 24.76
C SER A 475 -24.57 9.51 24.16
N ALA A 476 -23.52 10.13 23.61
CA ALA A 476 -22.35 9.42 23.12
C ALA A 476 -21.67 8.62 24.24
N LYS A 477 -21.52 9.22 25.44
CA LYS A 477 -20.98 8.53 26.61
C LYS A 477 -21.87 7.36 27.05
N GLU A 478 -23.18 7.60 27.22
CA GLU A 478 -24.10 6.55 27.63
C GLU A 478 -24.11 5.38 26.64
N VAL A 479 -24.06 5.65 25.34
CA VAL A 479 -23.97 4.61 24.29
C VAL A 479 -22.70 3.80 24.45
N ARG A 480 -21.55 4.43 24.69
CA ARG A 480 -20.29 3.70 24.94
C ARG A 480 -20.39 2.83 26.19
N ASP A 481 -20.94 3.35 27.28
CA ASP A 481 -21.14 2.59 28.54
C ASP A 481 -22.01 1.32 28.27
N TYR A 482 -23.07 1.42 27.46
CA TYR A 482 -23.87 0.26 27.07
C TYR A 482 -23.15 -0.69 26.12
N LEU A 483 -22.39 -0.17 25.18
CA LEU A 483 -21.62 -0.99 24.23
C LEU A 483 -20.44 -1.71 24.90
N GLU A 484 -19.87 -1.18 25.96
CA GLU A 484 -18.88 -1.86 26.78
C GLU A 484 -19.45 -3.15 27.39
N THR A 485 -20.73 -3.10 27.82
CA THR A 485 -21.39 -4.31 28.35
C THR A 485 -21.58 -5.42 27.32
N VAL A 486 -21.53 -5.12 26.02
CA VAL A 486 -21.53 -6.15 24.95
C VAL A 486 -20.27 -7.03 25.04
N VAL A 487 -19.15 -6.44 25.48
CA VAL A 487 -17.86 -7.13 25.64
C VAL A 487 -17.71 -7.74 27.03
N THR A 488 -18.15 -7.05 28.09
CA THR A 488 -17.90 -7.43 29.48
C THR A 488 -18.96 -8.34 30.08
N ALA A 489 -20.24 -8.22 29.65
CA ALA A 489 -21.34 -9.00 30.23
C ALA A 489 -21.20 -10.51 29.99
N LYS A 490 -21.70 -11.34 30.94
CA LYS A 490 -21.63 -12.80 30.88
C LYS A 490 -22.19 -13.39 29.60
N LYS A 491 -23.28 -12.84 29.08
CA LYS A 491 -23.94 -13.28 27.82
C LYS A 491 -23.67 -12.31 26.65
N GLY A 492 -22.72 -11.41 26.78
CA GLY A 492 -22.35 -10.47 25.73
C GLY A 492 -21.74 -11.17 24.52
N THR A 493 -22.16 -10.73 23.33
CA THR A 493 -21.66 -11.28 22.06
C THR A 493 -20.24 -10.83 21.72
N GLY A 494 -19.75 -9.76 22.36
CA GLY A 494 -18.44 -9.16 22.12
C GLY A 494 -17.29 -9.70 22.95
N LYS A 495 -17.51 -10.71 23.80
CA LYS A 495 -16.45 -11.29 24.65
C LYS A 495 -15.15 -11.66 23.94
N PRO A 496 -15.16 -12.23 22.70
CA PRO A 496 -13.95 -12.55 21.96
C PRO A 496 -13.06 -11.33 21.65
N TYR A 497 -13.60 -10.11 21.76
CA TYR A 497 -12.90 -8.87 21.42
C TYR A 497 -12.34 -8.12 22.63
N ALA A 498 -12.44 -8.68 23.83
CA ALA A 498 -11.84 -8.11 25.02
C ALA A 498 -10.31 -7.97 24.85
N LEU A 499 -9.79 -6.82 25.27
CA LEU A 499 -8.37 -6.49 25.26
C LEU A 499 -7.80 -6.59 26.68
N GLU A 500 -6.51 -6.80 26.76
CA GLU A 500 -5.81 -6.83 28.03
C GLU A 500 -5.46 -5.40 28.46
N GLY A 501 -5.93 -5.01 29.63
CA GLY A 501 -5.70 -3.68 30.20
C GLY A 501 -6.56 -2.54 29.61
N TYR A 502 -7.40 -2.79 28.60
CA TYR A 502 -8.23 -1.76 27.99
C TYR A 502 -9.70 -2.20 27.92
N ASP A 503 -10.59 -1.31 28.33
CA ASP A 503 -12.01 -1.51 28.14
C ASP A 503 -12.40 -1.22 26.68
N VAL A 504 -13.21 -2.08 26.10
CA VAL A 504 -13.66 -1.99 24.73
C VAL A 504 -15.17 -1.77 24.67
N ALA A 505 -15.60 -0.69 24.06
CA ALA A 505 -16.99 -0.52 23.65
C ALA A 505 -17.14 -0.97 22.20
N GLY A 506 -18.08 -1.87 21.93
CA GLY A 506 -18.21 -2.37 20.54
C GLY A 506 -19.44 -3.20 20.27
N LYS A 507 -19.62 -3.56 19.00
CA LYS A 507 -20.75 -4.32 18.52
C LYS A 507 -20.34 -5.33 17.45
N THR A 508 -20.75 -6.58 17.65
CA THR A 508 -20.61 -7.65 16.67
C THR A 508 -21.64 -7.51 15.54
N GLY A 509 -21.23 -7.82 14.32
CA GLY A 509 -22.08 -7.92 13.16
C GLY A 509 -22.07 -9.33 12.60
N THR A 510 -23.23 -9.75 12.13
CA THR A 510 -23.43 -10.93 11.29
C THR A 510 -24.47 -10.54 10.26
N ALA A 511 -24.06 -10.38 9.02
CA ALA A 511 -24.93 -9.98 7.92
C ALA A 511 -25.08 -11.15 6.94
N GLU A 512 -26.30 -11.39 6.51
CA GLU A 512 -26.58 -12.34 5.44
C GLU A 512 -26.11 -11.76 4.10
N ILE A 513 -25.70 -12.62 3.18
CA ILE A 513 -25.23 -12.23 1.85
C ILE A 513 -26.33 -12.55 0.84
N ALA A 514 -26.76 -11.54 0.09
CA ALA A 514 -27.70 -11.73 -1.01
C ALA A 514 -27.00 -12.45 -2.17
N GLY A 515 -27.59 -13.55 -2.64
CA GLY A 515 -27.16 -14.26 -3.84
C GLY A 515 -27.58 -13.51 -5.11
N ALA A 516 -27.12 -14.00 -6.26
CA ALA A 516 -27.44 -13.43 -7.58
C ALA A 516 -28.94 -13.47 -7.91
N ASP A 517 -29.70 -14.36 -7.26
CA ASP A 517 -31.15 -14.47 -7.39
C ASP A 517 -31.95 -13.52 -6.46
N GLY A 518 -31.24 -12.67 -5.70
CA GLY A 518 -31.80 -11.73 -4.73
C GLY A 518 -32.26 -12.36 -3.42
N ARG A 519 -32.02 -13.66 -3.20
CA ARG A 519 -32.28 -14.34 -1.93
C ARG A 519 -31.03 -14.41 -1.10
N TYR A 520 -31.19 -14.47 0.22
CA TYR A 520 -30.02 -14.69 1.08
C TYR A 520 -29.45 -16.10 0.89
N MET A 521 -28.12 -16.17 0.78
CA MET A 521 -27.38 -17.42 0.68
C MET A 521 -27.54 -18.21 1.98
N VAL A 522 -27.69 -19.53 1.85
CA VAL A 522 -27.83 -20.44 3.00
C VAL A 522 -26.51 -21.13 3.28
N GLY A 523 -26.19 -21.33 4.54
CA GLY A 523 -25.00 -22.05 4.97
C GLY A 523 -24.15 -21.26 5.96
N ARG A 524 -23.41 -21.98 6.77
CA ARG A 524 -22.63 -21.46 7.92
C ARG A 524 -21.56 -20.44 7.49
N ASN A 525 -20.99 -20.60 6.31
CA ASN A 525 -19.92 -19.75 5.79
C ASN A 525 -20.44 -18.56 4.96
N ASN A 526 -21.76 -18.48 4.71
CA ASN A 526 -22.31 -17.46 3.81
C ASN A 526 -22.79 -16.21 4.56
N TYR A 527 -21.90 -15.63 5.35
CA TYR A 527 -22.13 -14.41 6.11
C TYR A 527 -20.95 -13.43 5.96
N VAL A 528 -21.22 -12.16 6.22
CA VAL A 528 -20.21 -11.17 6.57
C VAL A 528 -20.18 -11.09 8.09
N PHE A 529 -19.12 -11.56 8.71
CA PHE A 529 -18.88 -11.39 10.13
C PHE A 529 -18.06 -10.12 10.36
N SER A 530 -18.48 -9.30 11.31
CA SER A 530 -17.83 -8.01 11.53
C SER A 530 -17.81 -7.60 12.99
N PHE A 531 -16.94 -6.66 13.31
CA PHE A 531 -16.92 -5.99 14.60
C PHE A 531 -16.59 -4.50 14.41
N LEU A 532 -17.39 -3.65 15.02
CA LEU A 532 -17.12 -2.24 15.18
C LEU A 532 -16.77 -1.99 16.64
N GLY A 533 -15.51 -1.69 16.93
CA GLY A 533 -15.02 -1.50 18.28
C GLY A 533 -14.24 -0.20 18.44
N MET A 534 -14.25 0.33 19.64
CA MET A 534 -13.52 1.51 20.04
C MET A 534 -12.88 1.33 21.42
N ALA A 535 -11.70 1.86 21.61
CA ALA A 535 -10.96 1.72 22.85
C ALA A 535 -10.04 2.93 23.11
N PRO A 536 -9.79 3.30 24.41
CA PRO A 536 -10.54 2.86 25.59
C PRO A 536 -12.03 3.24 25.53
N ALA A 537 -12.92 2.51 26.21
CA ALA A 537 -14.37 2.74 26.12
C ALA A 537 -14.82 4.12 26.63
N ASP A 538 -14.18 4.64 27.68
CA ASP A 538 -14.50 5.93 28.30
C ASP A 538 -14.07 7.14 27.45
N ASP A 539 -12.87 7.10 26.85
CA ASP A 539 -12.32 8.14 25.96
C ASP A 539 -11.61 7.53 24.75
N PRO A 540 -12.35 7.05 23.74
CA PRO A 540 -11.77 6.34 22.62
C PRO A 540 -10.70 7.14 21.88
N GLN A 541 -9.53 6.53 21.75
CA GLN A 541 -8.40 7.04 20.97
C GLN A 541 -8.36 6.38 19.58
N LEU A 542 -8.88 5.16 19.48
CA LEU A 542 -8.98 4.42 18.23
C LEU A 542 -10.39 3.85 18.05
N VAL A 543 -10.86 3.88 16.82
CA VAL A 543 -12.02 3.14 16.34
C VAL A 543 -11.54 2.19 15.26
N MET A 544 -11.94 0.93 15.34
CA MET A 544 -11.62 -0.08 14.33
C MET A 544 -12.88 -0.78 13.84
N TYR A 545 -12.99 -0.90 12.53
CA TYR A 545 -13.98 -1.75 11.87
C TYR A 545 -13.28 -2.89 11.15
N VAL A 546 -13.72 -4.12 11.38
CA VAL A 546 -13.26 -5.34 10.70
C VAL A 546 -14.46 -6.06 10.14
N ALA A 547 -14.38 -6.49 8.89
CA ALA A 547 -15.35 -7.35 8.24
C ALA A 547 -14.64 -8.49 7.52
N VAL A 548 -15.11 -9.74 7.75
CA VAL A 548 -14.63 -10.96 7.11
C VAL A 548 -15.79 -11.63 6.41
N LYS A 549 -15.73 -11.73 5.10
CA LYS A 549 -16.82 -12.25 4.25
C LYS A 549 -16.51 -13.69 3.86
N GLN A 550 -17.48 -14.56 4.10
CA GLN A 550 -17.46 -15.98 3.73
C GLN A 550 -16.19 -16.72 4.19
N PRO A 551 -15.80 -16.64 5.47
CA PRO A 551 -14.69 -17.42 5.96
C PRO A 551 -15.04 -18.91 5.97
N ASP A 552 -14.05 -19.77 5.73
CA ASP A 552 -14.20 -21.20 5.96
C ASP A 552 -14.04 -21.50 7.46
N LEU A 553 -15.16 -21.70 8.11
CA LEU A 553 -15.23 -21.97 9.56
C LEU A 553 -15.08 -23.47 9.89
N GLY A 554 -15.06 -24.34 8.89
CA GLY A 554 -15.03 -25.79 9.12
C GLY A 554 -16.09 -26.23 10.15
N THR A 555 -15.74 -27.12 11.06
CA THR A 555 -16.62 -27.56 12.16
C THR A 555 -16.28 -26.92 13.51
N SER A 556 -15.10 -26.36 13.67
CA SER A 556 -14.51 -25.98 14.97
C SER A 556 -14.59 -24.49 15.26
N TYR A 557 -14.59 -23.63 14.24
CA TYR A 557 -14.56 -22.18 14.41
C TYR A 557 -15.96 -21.55 14.39
N VAL A 558 -16.07 -20.37 15.01
CA VAL A 558 -17.26 -19.55 14.99
C VAL A 558 -16.98 -18.22 14.28
N GLY A 559 -18.04 -17.53 13.82
CA GLY A 559 -17.89 -16.32 13.03
C GLY A 559 -17.12 -15.17 13.71
N ALA A 560 -17.03 -15.18 15.05
CA ALA A 560 -16.25 -14.21 15.79
C ALA A 560 -14.72 -14.45 15.70
N ASP A 561 -14.27 -15.70 15.46
CA ASP A 561 -12.85 -16.05 15.52
C ASP A 561 -12.02 -15.30 14.47
N PRO A 562 -12.34 -15.35 13.15
CA PRO A 562 -11.53 -14.64 12.15
C PRO A 562 -11.51 -13.12 12.37
N VAL A 563 -12.60 -12.56 12.89
CA VAL A 563 -12.69 -11.11 13.13
C VAL A 563 -11.89 -10.71 14.35
N SER A 564 -11.96 -11.50 15.45
CA SER A 564 -11.23 -11.23 16.70
C SER A 564 -9.72 -11.44 16.54
N GLU A 565 -9.29 -12.40 15.70
CA GLU A 565 -7.88 -12.63 15.38
C GLU A 565 -7.24 -11.47 14.58
N ILE A 566 -8.05 -10.59 13.97
CA ILE A 566 -7.60 -9.33 13.40
C ILE A 566 -7.71 -8.21 14.44
N PHE A 567 -8.89 -8.03 15.04
CA PHE A 567 -9.17 -6.89 15.91
C PHE A 567 -8.23 -6.82 17.12
N LYS A 568 -8.09 -7.94 17.85
CA LYS A 568 -7.33 -7.94 19.11
C LYS A 568 -5.86 -7.54 18.94
N PRO A 569 -5.05 -8.22 18.12
CA PRO A 569 -3.65 -7.85 17.98
C PRO A 569 -3.46 -6.44 17.44
N VAL A 570 -4.31 -6.00 16.51
CA VAL A 570 -4.20 -4.66 15.93
C VAL A 570 -4.51 -3.59 16.98
N MET A 571 -5.65 -3.68 17.68
CA MET A 571 -6.02 -2.70 18.69
C MET A 571 -5.07 -2.72 19.89
N GLN A 572 -4.75 -3.90 20.42
CA GLN A 572 -3.86 -4.06 21.57
C GLN A 572 -2.49 -3.43 21.31
N ASN A 573 -1.85 -3.82 20.21
CA ASN A 573 -0.53 -3.30 19.85
C ASN A 573 -0.57 -1.81 19.51
N SER A 574 -1.64 -1.34 18.85
CA SER A 574 -1.77 0.09 18.48
C SER A 574 -1.93 0.98 19.70
N LEU A 575 -2.79 0.60 20.66
CA LEU A 575 -2.98 1.35 21.91
C LEU A 575 -1.68 1.43 22.71
N GLN A 576 -0.97 0.31 22.85
CA GLN A 576 0.32 0.26 23.53
C GLN A 576 1.38 1.12 22.81
N TYR A 577 1.50 0.97 21.49
CA TYR A 577 2.46 1.72 20.69
C TYR A 577 2.20 3.25 20.75
N LEU A 578 0.93 3.66 20.73
CA LEU A 578 0.54 5.06 20.83
C LEU A 578 0.59 5.61 22.26
N ASN A 579 1.10 4.84 23.22
CA ASN A 579 1.20 5.21 24.65
C ASN A 579 -0.15 5.60 25.27
N ILE A 580 -1.23 4.94 24.85
CA ILE A 580 -2.54 5.11 25.47
C ILE A 580 -2.54 4.35 26.81
N GLU A 581 -2.83 5.07 27.90
CA GLU A 581 -2.84 4.47 29.22
C GLU A 581 -3.93 3.39 29.35
N PRO A 582 -3.60 2.22 29.94
CA PRO A 582 -4.60 1.20 30.26
C PRO A 582 -5.67 1.71 31.21
N THR A 583 -6.93 1.34 30.97
CA THR A 583 -8.07 1.70 31.84
C THR A 583 -8.12 0.85 33.13
N ASN A 584 -7.68 -0.40 33.06
CA ASN A 584 -7.60 -1.30 34.19
C ASN A 584 -6.13 -1.49 34.60
N ILE A 585 -5.73 -0.85 35.67
CA ILE A 585 -4.38 -0.87 36.20
C ILE A 585 -4.14 -2.18 37.01
N GLU A 586 -4.01 -3.32 36.36
CA GLU A 586 -2.90 -4.19 36.67
C GLU A 586 -1.76 -3.73 35.76
N LYS A 587 -0.76 -3.08 36.36
CA LYS A 587 0.34 -2.44 35.63
C LYS A 587 1.03 -3.44 34.69
N GLN A 588 0.58 -3.53 33.46
CA GLN A 588 1.47 -3.98 32.40
C GLN A 588 2.38 -2.79 32.07
N THR A 589 3.63 -2.94 32.42
CA THR A 589 4.67 -1.96 32.12
C THR A 589 4.80 -1.83 30.61
N VAL A 590 4.24 -0.75 30.07
CA VAL A 590 4.67 -0.27 28.75
C VAL A 590 6.17 -0.04 28.86
N THR A 591 6.95 -0.89 28.23
CA THR A 591 8.39 -0.81 28.31
C THR A 591 8.86 0.10 27.16
N GLU A 592 9.19 1.34 27.50
CA GLU A 592 10.00 2.15 26.58
C GLU A 592 11.37 1.52 26.49
N LEU A 593 11.87 1.38 25.25
CA LEU A 593 13.19 0.87 25.03
C LEU A 593 14.23 1.88 25.54
N GLU A 594 14.96 1.47 26.55
CA GLU A 594 16.05 2.29 27.08
C GLU A 594 17.17 2.48 26.04
N ASP A 595 18.00 3.49 26.26
CA ASP A 595 19.23 3.64 25.49
C ASP A 595 20.30 2.66 25.99
N PHE A 596 20.58 1.66 25.16
CA PHE A 596 21.64 0.68 25.39
C PHE A 596 22.96 1.04 24.68
N THR A 597 23.01 2.15 23.96
CA THR A 597 24.25 2.60 23.33
C THR A 597 25.35 2.77 24.36
N ASN A 598 26.54 2.32 24.00
CA ASN A 598 27.72 2.32 24.88
C ASN A 598 27.67 1.33 26.05
N GLN A 599 26.61 0.53 26.21
CA GLN A 599 26.53 -0.52 27.24
C GLN A 599 27.12 -1.84 26.75
N SER A 600 27.45 -2.73 27.69
CA SER A 600 27.85 -4.10 27.39
C SER A 600 26.70 -4.88 26.74
N LEU A 601 26.97 -5.52 25.60
CA LEU A 601 26.00 -6.38 24.89
C LEU A 601 25.40 -7.43 25.83
N GLN A 602 26.22 -8.06 26.67
CA GLN A 602 25.77 -9.10 27.60
C GLN A 602 24.76 -8.54 28.62
N THR A 603 25.04 -7.37 29.18
CA THR A 603 24.14 -6.72 30.16
C THR A 603 22.83 -6.30 29.51
N ALA A 604 22.88 -5.65 28.35
CA ALA A 604 21.72 -5.21 27.58
C ALA A 604 20.82 -6.40 27.17
N THR A 605 21.44 -7.45 26.63
CA THR A 605 20.72 -8.67 26.22
C THR A 605 20.09 -9.38 27.41
N LYS A 606 20.77 -9.50 28.56
CA LYS A 606 20.21 -10.11 29.76
C LYS A 606 18.99 -9.36 30.25
N LYS A 607 19.05 -8.03 30.30
CA LYS A 607 17.94 -7.17 30.74
C LYS A 607 16.72 -7.35 29.85
N LEU A 608 16.88 -7.29 28.53
CA LEU A 608 15.77 -7.41 27.59
C LEU A 608 15.16 -8.81 27.56
N LYS A 609 15.98 -9.86 27.67
CA LYS A 609 15.47 -11.23 27.79
C LYS A 609 14.66 -11.45 29.07
N GLN A 610 15.02 -10.80 30.18
CA GLN A 610 14.23 -10.84 31.42
C GLN A 610 12.86 -10.17 31.28
N LEU A 611 12.73 -9.20 30.34
CA LEU A 611 11.49 -8.53 29.99
C LEU A 611 10.70 -9.29 28.89
N GLY A 612 11.18 -10.47 28.45
CA GLY A 612 10.50 -11.30 27.46
C GLY A 612 10.76 -10.93 26.00
N TYR A 613 11.74 -10.08 25.71
CA TYR A 613 12.06 -9.69 24.33
C TYR A 613 13.15 -10.57 23.72
N GLU A 614 13.05 -10.79 22.40
CA GLU A 614 14.09 -11.45 21.61
C GLU A 614 15.12 -10.42 21.14
N VAL A 615 16.41 -10.71 21.41
CA VAL A 615 17.52 -9.81 21.01
C VAL A 615 18.36 -10.48 19.95
N VAL A 616 18.56 -9.78 18.85
CA VAL A 616 19.41 -10.16 17.73
C VAL A 616 20.58 -9.19 17.62
N THR A 617 21.77 -9.70 17.36
CA THR A 617 23.01 -8.90 17.29
C THR A 617 23.55 -8.91 15.85
N ILE A 618 23.87 -7.76 15.33
CA ILE A 618 24.63 -7.56 14.08
C ILE A 618 25.97 -6.91 14.44
N GLY A 619 27.03 -7.65 14.30
CA GLY A 619 28.39 -7.24 14.69
C GLY A 619 29.07 -8.35 15.51
N ASP A 620 30.35 -8.19 15.77
CA ASP A 620 31.17 -9.15 16.52
C ASP A 620 31.86 -8.53 17.75
N GLY A 621 31.45 -7.31 18.12
CA GLY A 621 31.96 -6.62 19.31
C GLY A 621 31.14 -6.90 20.56
N SER A 622 31.66 -6.47 21.70
CA SER A 622 31.06 -6.68 23.03
C SER A 622 30.24 -5.48 23.52
N LYS A 623 30.24 -4.38 22.77
CA LYS A 623 29.61 -3.12 23.12
C LYS A 623 28.55 -2.73 22.08
N VAL A 624 27.37 -2.30 22.53
CA VAL A 624 26.30 -1.81 21.67
C VAL A 624 26.66 -0.41 21.17
N ILE A 625 26.63 -0.20 19.85
CA ILE A 625 26.87 1.11 19.23
C ILE A 625 25.60 1.72 18.64
N ASP A 626 24.61 0.90 18.31
CA ASP A 626 23.27 1.34 17.85
C ASP A 626 22.23 0.27 18.14
N GLN A 627 20.94 0.67 18.15
CA GLN A 627 19.82 -0.21 18.43
C GLN A 627 18.60 0.09 17.56
N ALA A 628 17.82 -0.93 17.23
CA ALA A 628 16.55 -0.83 16.57
C ALA A 628 15.50 -1.73 17.28
N PRO A 629 14.36 -1.18 17.72
CA PRO A 629 13.95 0.24 17.64
C PRO A 629 14.90 1.21 18.36
N LYS A 630 14.76 2.51 18.08
CA LYS A 630 15.54 3.55 18.77
C LYS A 630 15.14 3.68 20.24
N ALA A 631 16.03 4.22 21.07
CA ALA A 631 15.72 4.56 22.46
C ALA A 631 14.47 5.45 22.55
N GLY A 632 13.65 5.26 23.58
CA GLY A 632 12.35 5.92 23.75
C GLY A 632 11.22 5.33 22.90
N SER A 633 11.49 4.32 22.07
CA SER A 633 10.43 3.65 21.32
C SER A 633 9.64 2.73 22.24
N THR A 634 8.32 2.77 22.11
CA THR A 634 7.43 1.80 22.75
C THR A 634 7.59 0.43 22.09
N LEU A 635 7.83 -0.58 22.89
CA LEU A 635 8.01 -1.95 22.41
C LEU A 635 6.65 -2.67 22.29
N LEU A 636 6.46 -3.38 21.19
CA LEU A 636 5.34 -4.28 21.00
C LEU A 636 5.64 -5.65 21.58
N SER A 637 4.61 -6.35 22.09
CA SER A 637 4.76 -7.73 22.58
C SER A 637 5.31 -8.63 21.46
N GLY A 638 6.36 -9.41 21.76
CA GLY A 638 7.04 -10.29 20.80
C GLY A 638 7.92 -9.57 19.76
N GLU A 639 8.14 -8.27 19.91
CA GLU A 639 9.01 -7.49 19.01
C GLU A 639 10.47 -7.88 19.17
N LYS A 640 11.18 -8.08 18.04
CA LYS A 640 12.63 -8.33 18.03
C LYS A 640 13.38 -7.01 18.17
N ILE A 641 14.38 -7.02 19.05
CA ILE A 641 15.31 -5.89 19.25
C ILE A 641 16.63 -6.23 18.59
N ILE A 642 17.07 -5.35 17.68
CA ILE A 642 18.32 -5.54 16.96
C ILE A 642 19.37 -4.63 17.57
N PHE A 643 20.48 -5.21 18.00
CA PHE A 643 21.68 -4.46 18.42
C PHE A 643 22.75 -4.49 17.35
N ARG A 644 23.27 -3.33 16.99
CA ARG A 644 24.53 -3.19 16.27
C ARG A 644 25.66 -3.04 17.28
N THR A 645 26.67 -3.87 17.16
CA THR A 645 27.86 -3.79 18.01
C THR A 645 29.07 -3.30 17.22
N GLU A 646 30.14 -3.01 17.92
CA GLU A 646 31.44 -2.73 17.32
C GLU A 646 31.89 -3.86 16.38
N GLY A 647 32.87 -3.55 15.48
CA GLY A 647 33.45 -4.53 14.58
C GLY A 647 32.66 -4.76 13.29
N LYS A 648 32.83 -5.93 12.67
CA LYS A 648 32.23 -6.25 11.37
C LYS A 648 30.78 -6.67 11.53
N MET A 649 29.87 -5.98 10.83
CA MET A 649 28.48 -6.36 10.79
C MET A 649 28.33 -7.74 10.12
N LYS A 650 27.52 -8.61 10.70
CA LYS A 650 27.22 -9.95 10.20
C LYS A 650 25.73 -10.10 9.99
N ALA A 651 25.33 -10.67 8.85
CA ALA A 651 23.93 -10.96 8.55
C ALA A 651 23.36 -11.98 9.56
N PRO A 652 22.25 -11.69 10.22
CA PRO A 652 21.58 -12.69 11.04
C PRO A 652 20.89 -13.76 10.18
N ASN A 653 20.52 -14.89 10.77
CA ASN A 653 19.56 -15.79 10.15
C ASN A 653 18.18 -15.17 10.27
N MET A 654 17.59 -14.78 9.14
CA MET A 654 16.28 -14.16 9.07
C MET A 654 15.17 -15.11 8.62
N GLN A 655 15.48 -16.42 8.54
CA GLN A 655 14.46 -17.44 8.26
C GLN A 655 13.26 -17.29 9.19
N ASP A 656 12.05 -17.35 8.66
CA ASP A 656 10.77 -17.20 9.35
C ASP A 656 10.54 -15.83 10.03
N TRP A 657 11.33 -14.82 9.68
CA TRP A 657 11.14 -13.46 10.18
C TRP A 657 10.05 -12.73 9.42
N SER A 658 9.34 -11.84 10.12
CA SER A 658 8.47 -10.87 9.49
C SER A 658 9.29 -9.84 8.68
N LEU A 659 8.69 -9.30 7.63
CA LEU A 659 9.31 -8.19 6.88
C LEU A 659 9.68 -7.01 7.79
N ARG A 660 8.86 -6.72 8.80
CA ARG A 660 9.12 -5.69 9.82
C ARG A 660 10.49 -5.87 10.50
N ASP A 661 10.82 -7.09 10.90
CA ASP A 661 12.08 -7.36 11.61
C ASP A 661 13.28 -7.32 10.67
N VAL A 662 13.11 -7.74 9.43
CA VAL A 662 14.14 -7.59 8.38
C VAL A 662 14.43 -6.10 8.12
N MET A 663 13.39 -5.26 8.08
CA MET A 663 13.55 -3.80 7.91
C MET A 663 14.37 -3.16 9.03
N LYS A 664 14.24 -3.63 10.28
CA LYS A 664 15.08 -3.16 11.39
C LYS A 664 16.56 -3.45 11.12
N VAL A 665 16.87 -4.66 10.63
CA VAL A 665 18.25 -5.03 10.25
C VAL A 665 18.75 -4.13 9.13
N ALA A 666 17.96 -3.94 8.09
CA ALA A 666 18.35 -3.09 6.97
C ALA A 666 18.64 -1.64 7.42
N ASN A 667 17.74 -1.06 8.21
CA ASN A 667 17.87 0.31 8.70
C ASN A 667 19.11 0.53 9.58
N ILE A 668 19.37 -0.41 10.53
CA ILE A 668 20.48 -0.25 11.48
C ILE A 668 21.86 -0.58 10.86
N SER A 669 21.87 -1.41 9.82
CA SER A 669 23.10 -1.77 9.09
C SER A 669 23.40 -0.86 7.91
N GLY A 670 22.43 -0.04 7.46
CA GLY A 670 22.57 0.80 6.27
C GLY A 670 22.59 0.01 4.96
N VAL A 671 22.11 -1.24 4.95
CA VAL A 671 21.97 -2.03 3.73
C VAL A 671 20.68 -1.68 2.99
N GLN A 672 20.68 -1.83 1.68
CA GLN A 672 19.50 -1.60 0.85
C GLN A 672 18.66 -2.88 0.79
N LEU A 673 17.42 -2.80 1.27
CA LEU A 673 16.52 -3.93 1.30
C LEU A 673 15.74 -4.08 -0.01
N ASN A 674 15.80 -5.27 -0.60
CA ASN A 674 14.94 -5.70 -1.69
C ASN A 674 14.13 -6.92 -1.24
N THR A 675 12.82 -6.91 -1.53
CA THR A 675 11.92 -7.98 -1.13
C THR A 675 11.21 -8.57 -2.35
N ALA A 676 11.05 -9.88 -2.38
CA ALA A 676 10.22 -10.59 -3.35
C ALA A 676 9.20 -11.46 -2.61
N GLY A 677 7.93 -11.43 -3.06
CA GLY A 677 6.85 -12.18 -2.42
C GLY A 677 6.25 -11.50 -1.18
N THR A 678 5.45 -12.26 -0.42
CA THR A 678 4.71 -11.80 0.77
C THR A 678 4.71 -12.87 1.84
N GLY A 679 4.60 -12.49 3.12
CA GLY A 679 4.59 -13.43 4.25
C GLY A 679 5.85 -13.35 5.09
N TYR A 680 6.48 -14.49 5.33
CA TYR A 680 7.69 -14.62 6.14
C TYR A 680 8.89 -14.96 5.28
N VAL A 681 10.08 -14.61 5.74
CA VAL A 681 11.33 -14.88 5.02
C VAL A 681 11.57 -16.37 4.86
N THR A 682 11.66 -16.83 3.62
CA THR A 682 12.04 -18.20 3.28
C THR A 682 13.45 -18.31 2.75
N LYS A 683 13.94 -17.23 2.11
CA LYS A 683 15.31 -17.17 1.62
C LYS A 683 15.90 -15.78 1.82
N GLN A 684 17.20 -15.70 2.01
CA GLN A 684 17.99 -14.47 2.04
C GLN A 684 19.26 -14.66 1.20
N ASN A 685 19.65 -13.61 0.44
CA ASN A 685 20.86 -13.65 -0.38
C ASN A 685 22.14 -13.62 0.45
N MET A 686 22.13 -12.95 1.60
CA MET A 686 23.24 -12.90 2.53
C MET A 686 23.12 -14.06 3.53
N LYS A 687 23.95 -15.09 3.38
CA LYS A 687 23.98 -16.20 4.34
C LYS A 687 24.25 -15.68 5.76
N ALA A 688 23.61 -16.29 6.76
CA ALA A 688 23.86 -16.00 8.18
C ALA A 688 25.39 -16.04 8.49
N GLY A 689 25.87 -15.03 9.21
CA GLY A 689 27.29 -14.86 9.52
C GLY A 689 28.14 -14.18 8.44
N LYS A 690 27.61 -13.96 7.20
CA LYS A 690 28.33 -13.21 6.16
C LYS A 690 28.49 -11.75 6.59
N THR A 691 29.62 -11.18 6.30
CA THR A 691 29.88 -9.74 6.57
C THR A 691 29.00 -8.88 5.66
N MET A 692 28.34 -7.90 6.27
CA MET A 692 27.56 -6.84 5.62
C MET A 692 28.33 -5.51 5.68
N LYS A 693 28.16 -4.67 4.67
CA LYS A 693 28.65 -3.29 4.63
C LYS A 693 27.49 -2.35 4.35
N GLU A 694 27.61 -1.13 4.79
CA GLU A 694 26.68 -0.06 4.41
C GLU A 694 26.61 0.08 2.89
N GLY A 695 25.39 0.16 2.35
CA GLY A 695 25.12 0.19 0.91
C GLY A 695 25.03 -1.19 0.22
N ASP A 696 25.37 -2.30 0.90
CA ASP A 696 25.16 -3.65 0.36
C ASP A 696 23.66 -3.91 0.16
N TYR A 697 23.32 -4.85 -0.74
CA TYR A 697 21.94 -5.24 -1.00
C TYR A 697 21.57 -6.49 -0.19
N LEU A 698 20.59 -6.32 0.70
CA LEU A 698 19.91 -7.43 1.37
C LEU A 698 18.63 -7.78 0.58
N ILE A 699 18.62 -8.97 -0.02
CA ILE A 699 17.47 -9.47 -0.77
C ILE A 699 16.86 -10.60 0.03
N VAL A 700 15.55 -10.52 0.31
CA VAL A 700 14.80 -11.57 0.97
C VAL A 700 13.61 -12.00 0.13
N GLU A 701 13.41 -13.32 0.01
CA GLU A 701 12.20 -13.90 -0.52
C GLU A 701 11.24 -14.17 0.63
N LEU A 702 10.02 -13.70 0.48
CA LEU A 702 8.94 -13.87 1.45
C LEU A 702 7.94 -14.85 0.87
N THR A 703 7.56 -15.85 1.63
CA THR A 703 6.57 -16.86 1.22
C THR A 703 5.48 -16.96 2.28
N LYS A 704 4.25 -17.15 1.84
CA LYS A 704 3.13 -17.39 2.75
C LYS A 704 3.34 -18.72 3.48
N PRO A 705 2.97 -18.83 4.76
CA PRO A 705 3.19 -20.05 5.55
C PRO A 705 2.66 -21.34 4.90
N ASN A 706 1.55 -21.26 4.15
CA ASN A 706 0.96 -22.41 3.48
C ASN A 706 1.77 -22.93 2.27
N GLU A 707 2.60 -22.09 1.66
CA GLU A 707 3.45 -22.46 0.53
C GLU A 707 4.78 -23.10 1.00
N ILE A 708 5.17 -22.86 2.25
CA ILE A 708 6.38 -23.44 2.86
C ILE A 708 6.23 -24.97 3.06
N VAL A 709 4.99 -25.44 3.25
CA VAL A 709 4.71 -26.87 3.53
C VAL A 709 4.82 -27.74 2.25
N GLU A 710 4.51 -27.18 1.07
CA GLU A 710 4.57 -27.91 -0.20
C GLU A 710 6.01 -28.14 -0.71
N ASN A 711 6.99 -27.39 -0.24
CA ASN A 711 8.39 -27.50 -0.66
C ASN A 711 9.28 -28.40 0.24
N LYS A 712 8.74 -29.03 1.27
CA LYS A 712 9.45 -30.10 1.93
C LYS A 712 9.28 -31.37 1.09
N GLU A 713 10.36 -31.77 0.39
CA GLU A 713 10.43 -33.09 -0.24
C GLU A 713 10.00 -34.16 0.76
N PRO A 714 9.15 -35.12 0.38
CA PRO A 714 8.82 -36.24 1.27
C PRO A 714 10.12 -37.01 1.55
N ASP A 715 10.42 -37.17 2.82
CA ASP A 715 11.47 -38.11 3.27
C ASP A 715 11.28 -39.41 2.54
N LYS A 716 12.31 -39.84 1.83
CA LYS A 716 12.37 -41.17 1.23
C LYS A 716 12.32 -42.15 2.38
N GLU A 717 11.15 -42.76 2.60
CA GLU A 717 11.06 -43.99 3.35
C GLU A 717 11.98 -45.01 2.67
N GLU A 718 13.07 -45.34 3.33
CA GLU A 718 13.86 -46.52 3.00
C GLU A 718 12.98 -47.73 3.27
N VAL A 719 12.53 -48.37 2.20
CA VAL A 719 11.92 -49.69 2.26
C VAL A 719 13.06 -50.66 2.56
N HIS A 720 13.11 -51.15 3.77
CA HIS A 720 13.88 -52.33 4.09
C HIS A 720 13.05 -53.55 3.69
N ASP A 721 13.64 -54.42 2.83
CA ASP A 721 13.17 -55.74 2.47
C ASP A 721 13.03 -56.67 3.69
#